data_7857e1c38dc63347d87d3c8672074096
#
_entry.id   7857e1c38dc63347d87d3c8672074096
#
_cell.length_a   1.000
_cell.length_b   1.000
_cell.length_c   1.000
_cell.angle_alpha   90.00
_cell.angle_beta   90.00
_cell.angle_gamma   90.00
#
_symmetry.space_group_name_H-M   'P 1'
#
loop_
_entity.id
_entity.type
_entity.pdbx_description
1 polymer ?
#
loop_
_entity_poly.entity_id
_entity_poly.type
_entity_poly.pdbx_seq_one_letter_code
_entity_poly.pdbx_strand_id
1 'polypeptide(L)'
;MRFARNPILLGSHALGLAALLLSDTATAFAPRPASVGGPAVHGLERADHGRVRTQRAVAWNQTPAHALRPHAALAAAIAATDTIWDSDSDVPLRIWGAGTPAPGSVADPAIAARHARELLSQHLALLAPGSRVDDFILASNDLSAGVRSVGFRQQHRGRPVLGGQLSFRFKADRLVMIGSEALPRVAAALTDAPVDPAPASARALAWVRADAAASATVTAVDGPFILPLIAGRHRSDREVLRVQVAAERPLGRFDVYVDAATGEPVAREQTLRFATGTLKFDVPKRGPQGERADLPAPRLKIFIADVPGVTDADGVLTIADGMDAVVATGVLGELVSISNQAGMNTKTDLVLEPGGVAVWSAAKDELQDAQLAAYIHAARVKEYVRGIAPDFAYLDQNLAVRVNINDVCNAFSEGDAINFFAAGMGCENTGRIADIVYHEFGHSVHQQGLIPGVGAFEGALSEGISDYLSATITDDSGLGRGFFVDAPNEPMREMNPQGQEARWPEDIEPDPHATGLIIAGTLWDLRADLRDKLGPAEGTALTDKIWFESIRRAVDIPSMYPEALVVDDDDGDLSNGTPNECEINRAFYAHGLLGPADIGATVTLAAATPAGIPVTLAIGGQPKACVDLVPTSAVLRWRLFGNPDVKEVAMDLADQKFTALLPTAAADTVTEYQVVAELSDATTVSFPINLADPWYQLYQGEVTPLYCSGFEGPADGDGWEIKGGFEQGPPGGQGGDPKAAYAGSEVFGINLAGTYKPKSSSTLTSPPIKTQGFKKVRLQYRRWLGVEDAHFDQATILVNGLAAWRNLDSNMGDASNMQHRDLEWRFHDIDITPGIVDGAVQVAYQLRSDEGLELAGWNVDEFCVVGVNPLAQSSCGDGKQDPGEACDDGNQQPGDGCDATCNSEGEDPPTTGEPTTGASDSSDGEVGDDGDGGQLDDDGCSCRSDDDAPPIAALGLGLLVLAFRRRPRATSRA
;
A
#
# COMPACT_ATOMS: atom_id res chain seq x y z
N MET A 1 61.30 -14.45 7.81
CA MET A 1 62.05 -13.68 6.77
C MET A 1 61.11 -12.63 6.23
N ARG A 2 61.54 -11.38 6.30
CA ARG A 2 60.80 -10.22 5.80
C ARG A 2 60.74 -10.26 4.27
N PHE A 3 59.59 -9.92 3.67
CA PHE A 3 59.59 -9.20 2.38
C PHE A 3 58.40 -8.24 2.26
N ALA A 4 58.74 -7.14 1.80
CA ALA A 4 58.20 -5.85 1.54
C ALA A 4 56.77 -5.78 0.96
N ARG A 5 56.04 -4.77 1.44
CA ARG A 5 54.84 -4.15 0.87
C ARG A 5 55.29 -3.24 -0.28
N ASN A 6 54.60 -3.34 -1.39
CA ASN A 6 54.53 -2.26 -2.37
C ASN A 6 53.07 -1.83 -2.52
N PRO A 7 52.76 -0.53 -2.43
CA PRO A 7 51.42 -0.01 -2.64
C PRO A 7 51.29 0.52 -4.04
N ILE A 8 50.36 0.03 -4.83
CA ILE A 8 50.01 0.67 -6.11
C ILE A 8 48.50 0.64 -6.27
N LEU A 9 47.95 1.86 -6.52
CA LEU A 9 46.68 2.21 -7.12
C LEU A 9 45.39 1.92 -6.32
N LEU A 10 45.09 2.83 -5.38
CA LEU A 10 43.74 3.26 -5.03
C LEU A 10 43.74 4.80 -5.07
N GLY A 11 43.50 5.36 -6.20
CA GLY A 11 43.56 6.81 -6.37
C GLY A 11 42.89 7.36 -7.62
N SER A 12 41.68 6.92 -7.93
CA SER A 12 40.85 7.59 -8.96
C SER A 12 39.35 7.51 -8.83
N HIS A 13 38.82 6.85 -7.79
CA HIS A 13 37.35 6.78 -7.60
C HIS A 13 36.86 7.57 -6.38
N ALA A 14 37.74 8.13 -5.57
CA ALA A 14 37.34 8.93 -4.40
C ALA A 14 37.16 10.43 -4.69
N LEU A 15 37.60 10.93 -5.86
CA LEU A 15 37.44 12.34 -6.26
C LEU A 15 36.08 12.64 -6.93
N GLY A 16 35.36 11.63 -7.39
CA GLY A 16 34.03 11.81 -7.98
C GLY A 16 32.91 11.94 -6.94
N LEU A 17 33.06 11.32 -5.76
CA LEU A 17 32.03 11.36 -4.70
C LEU A 17 32.18 12.59 -3.78
N ALA A 18 33.37 13.14 -3.67
CA ALA A 18 33.61 14.36 -2.86
C ALA A 18 33.13 15.63 -3.55
N ALA A 19 33.01 15.65 -4.87
CA ALA A 19 32.49 16.80 -5.63
C ALA A 19 30.96 16.89 -5.57
N LEU A 20 30.23 15.80 -5.20
CA LEU A 20 28.77 15.79 -5.04
C LEU A 20 28.29 16.19 -3.64
N LEU A 21 29.19 16.23 -2.64
CA LEU A 21 28.87 16.65 -1.28
C LEU A 21 29.23 18.11 -0.94
N LEU A 22 29.83 18.87 -1.91
CA LEU A 22 30.20 20.27 -1.71
C LEU A 22 29.30 21.25 -2.48
N SER A 23 28.17 20.82 -3.05
CA SER A 23 27.30 21.70 -3.84
C SER A 23 26.18 22.39 -3.03
N ASP A 24 26.14 22.27 -1.71
CA ASP A 24 25.10 22.92 -0.90
C ASP A 24 25.30 24.42 -0.63
N THR A 25 26.36 25.02 -1.15
CA THR A 25 26.64 26.43 -0.91
C THR A 25 26.38 27.36 -2.12
N ALA A 26 26.00 26.83 -3.28
CA ALA A 26 25.84 27.64 -4.50
C ALA A 26 24.40 28.16 -4.75
N THR A 27 23.48 28.09 -3.78
CA THR A 27 22.07 28.47 -3.97
C THR A 27 21.71 29.88 -3.52
N ALA A 28 22.69 30.79 -3.27
CA ALA A 28 22.40 32.14 -2.78
C ALA A 28 21.72 33.06 -3.81
N PHE A 29 21.72 32.70 -5.09
CA PHE A 29 21.26 33.57 -6.17
C PHE A 29 20.02 33.10 -6.92
N ALA A 30 19.69 31.82 -6.90
CA ALA A 30 18.40 31.36 -7.36
C ALA A 30 17.41 31.44 -6.16
N PRO A 31 16.18 31.93 -6.34
CA PRO A 31 15.18 31.75 -5.33
C PRO A 31 15.06 30.23 -5.08
N ARG A 32 15.24 29.80 -3.82
CA ARG A 32 14.91 28.42 -3.47
C ARG A 32 13.48 28.18 -3.93
N PRO A 33 13.18 27.04 -4.56
CA PRO A 33 11.80 26.70 -4.85
C PRO A 33 11.02 26.87 -3.56
N ALA A 34 9.93 27.59 -3.63
CA ALA A 34 9.04 27.77 -2.49
C ALA A 34 8.58 26.38 -2.06
N SER A 35 8.84 26.01 -0.82
CA SER A 35 8.12 24.90 -0.19
C SER A 35 6.64 25.16 -0.42
N VAL A 36 5.92 24.15 -0.92
CA VAL A 36 4.48 24.20 -1.20
C VAL A 36 3.76 24.88 -0.03
N GLY A 37 3.18 26.08 -0.26
CA GLY A 37 2.37 26.76 0.73
C GLY A 37 2.76 28.19 1.04
N GLY A 38 2.65 29.12 0.09
CA GLY A 38 2.62 30.56 0.34
C GLY A 38 3.45 31.39 -0.66
N PRO A 39 3.07 32.63 -0.95
CA PRO A 39 3.80 33.51 -1.86
C PRO A 39 5.23 33.71 -1.36
N ALA A 40 6.20 33.64 -2.27
CA ALA A 40 7.60 33.87 -2.00
C ALA A 40 7.80 35.20 -1.24
N VAL A 41 8.20 35.09 0.02
CA VAL A 41 8.48 36.24 0.87
C VAL A 41 9.84 36.80 0.47
N HIS A 42 9.85 37.95 -0.22
CA HIS A 42 11.06 38.72 -0.44
C HIS A 42 11.57 39.23 0.91
N GLY A 43 12.57 38.55 1.49
CA GLY A 43 13.19 38.93 2.74
C GLY A 43 14.54 39.61 2.50
N LEU A 44 14.84 40.66 3.26
CA LEU A 44 16.18 41.20 3.36
C LEU A 44 17.12 40.15 4.00
N GLU A 45 18.20 39.82 3.33
CA GLU A 45 19.26 38.98 3.87
C GLU A 45 20.26 39.85 4.66
N ARG A 46 20.59 39.43 5.88
CA ARG A 46 21.55 40.12 6.74
C ARG A 46 22.99 39.68 6.44
N ALA A 47 23.97 40.54 6.75
CA ALA A 47 25.38 40.23 6.57
C ALA A 47 25.88 39.08 7.47
N ASP A 48 25.16 38.75 8.53
CA ASP A 48 25.43 37.60 9.43
C ASP A 48 24.69 36.33 9.01
N HIS A 49 24.27 36.24 7.75
CA HIS A 49 23.45 35.15 7.18
C HIS A 49 22.09 34.96 7.83
N GLY A 50 21.66 35.81 8.78
CA GLY A 50 20.32 35.86 9.29
C GLY A 50 19.39 36.54 8.29
N ARG A 51 18.12 36.09 8.24
CA ARG A 51 17.08 36.76 7.43
C ARG A 51 16.23 37.66 8.32
N VAL A 52 15.96 38.88 7.83
CA VAL A 52 15.05 39.80 8.48
C VAL A 52 13.71 39.80 7.75
N ARG A 53 12.64 39.67 8.48
CA ARG A 53 11.29 39.76 7.90
C ARG A 53 11.03 41.16 7.35
N THR A 54 10.68 41.27 6.09
CA THR A 54 10.05 42.46 5.49
C THR A 54 8.51 42.37 5.59
N GLN A 55 7.94 41.20 5.67
CA GLN A 55 6.52 41.00 6.00
C GLN A 55 6.35 40.97 7.52
N ARG A 56 5.39 41.79 8.00
CA ARG A 56 5.05 41.87 9.40
C ARG A 56 4.12 40.76 9.81
N ALA A 57 4.25 40.32 11.06
CA ALA A 57 3.28 39.39 11.63
C ALA A 57 1.93 40.12 11.81
N VAL A 58 0.84 39.44 11.49
CA VAL A 58 -0.49 40.07 11.52
C VAL A 58 -1.41 39.44 12.57
N ALA A 59 -2.25 40.24 13.17
CA ALA A 59 -3.28 39.83 14.12
C ALA A 59 -4.62 40.48 13.72
N TRP A 60 -5.64 39.64 13.52
CA TRP A 60 -6.97 40.10 13.15
C TRP A 60 -7.82 40.46 14.36
N ASN A 61 -8.37 41.69 14.39
CA ASN A 61 -9.29 42.18 15.43
C ASN A 61 -8.79 41.99 16.88
N GLN A 62 -7.47 41.84 17.08
CA GLN A 62 -6.82 41.70 18.40
C GLN A 62 -6.15 43.03 18.81
N THR A 63 -6.96 43.98 19.16
CA THR A 63 -6.47 45.33 19.54
C THR A 63 -5.56 45.26 20.75
N PRO A 64 -4.31 45.72 20.68
CA PRO A 64 -3.42 45.80 21.83
C PRO A 64 -3.98 46.65 22.95
N ALA A 65 -3.75 46.28 24.21
CA ALA A 65 -4.35 46.94 25.36
C ALA A 65 -4.08 48.48 25.45
N HIS A 66 -2.88 48.92 25.06
CA HIS A 66 -2.51 50.34 25.04
C HIS A 66 -3.20 51.12 23.90
N ALA A 67 -3.65 50.41 22.83
CA ALA A 67 -4.32 51.02 21.68
C ALA A 67 -5.85 51.00 21.76
N LEU A 68 -6.47 50.40 22.78
CA LEU A 68 -7.93 50.18 22.85
C LEU A 68 -8.71 51.52 22.72
N ARG A 69 -8.35 52.58 23.46
CA ARG A 69 -9.06 53.87 23.39
C ARG A 69 -8.81 54.61 22.08
N PRO A 70 -7.55 54.82 21.65
CA PRO A 70 -7.26 55.48 20.37
C PRO A 70 -7.88 54.72 19.17
N HIS A 71 -7.85 53.41 19.20
CA HIS A 71 -8.46 52.60 18.16
C HIS A 71 -9.97 52.76 18.12
N ALA A 72 -10.65 52.71 19.29
CA ALA A 72 -12.09 52.87 19.36
C ALA A 72 -12.54 54.24 18.84
N ALA A 73 -11.76 55.28 19.11
CA ALA A 73 -12.05 56.65 18.61
C ALA A 73 -11.90 56.72 17.06
N LEU A 74 -10.85 56.12 16.48
CA LEU A 74 -10.65 56.09 15.04
C LEU A 74 -11.72 55.19 14.35
N ALA A 75 -11.96 54.02 14.92
CA ALA A 75 -12.97 53.07 14.39
C ALA A 75 -14.36 53.70 14.34
N ALA A 76 -14.76 54.44 15.41
CA ALA A 76 -16.01 55.20 15.41
C ALA A 76 -16.02 56.32 14.37
N ALA A 77 -14.90 57.08 14.24
CA ALA A 77 -14.79 58.17 13.27
C ALA A 77 -14.89 57.75 11.81
N ILE A 78 -14.50 56.51 11.47
CA ILE A 78 -14.57 55.97 10.09
C ILE A 78 -15.59 54.84 9.96
N ALA A 79 -16.46 54.60 10.93
CA ALA A 79 -17.40 53.47 10.97
C ALA A 79 -16.70 52.12 10.61
N ALA A 80 -15.55 51.85 11.25
CA ALA A 80 -14.79 50.66 10.98
C ALA A 80 -15.48 49.39 11.52
N THR A 81 -15.42 48.32 10.78
CA THR A 81 -15.88 46.96 11.18
C THR A 81 -14.73 46.05 11.54
N ASP A 82 -13.59 46.19 10.86
CA ASP A 82 -12.46 45.30 10.98
C ASP A 82 -11.11 46.03 11.07
N THR A 83 -10.16 45.37 11.70
CA THR A 83 -8.79 45.85 11.81
C THR A 83 -7.79 44.72 11.77
N ILE A 84 -6.76 44.85 10.94
CA ILE A 84 -5.57 44.02 10.96
C ILE A 84 -4.45 44.79 11.66
N TRP A 85 -3.80 44.17 12.62
CA TRP A 85 -2.70 44.73 13.37
C TRP A 85 -1.35 44.15 12.94
N ASP A 86 -0.32 44.97 12.96
CA ASP A 86 1.05 44.53 12.94
C ASP A 86 1.44 44.11 14.39
N SER A 87 1.59 42.80 14.59
CA SER A 87 1.93 42.25 15.92
C SER A 87 3.34 42.61 16.40
N ASP A 88 4.21 43.09 15.50
CA ASP A 88 5.60 43.43 15.84
C ASP A 88 5.72 44.89 16.27
N SER A 89 4.88 45.74 15.72
CA SER A 89 4.90 47.20 16.02
C SER A 89 3.66 47.70 16.76
N ASP A 90 2.64 46.89 16.92
CA ASP A 90 1.36 47.21 17.53
C ASP A 90 0.62 48.42 16.87
N VAL A 91 0.88 48.66 15.58
CA VAL A 91 0.13 49.61 14.76
C VAL A 91 -0.92 48.91 13.90
N PRO A 92 -2.06 49.57 13.61
CA PRO A 92 -3.07 48.98 12.77
C PRO A 92 -2.60 49.00 11.28
N LEU A 93 -2.31 47.86 10.72
CA LEU A 93 -1.93 47.73 9.30
C LEU A 93 -3.04 48.14 8.35
N ARG A 94 -4.26 47.77 8.67
CA ARG A 94 -5.46 48.12 7.92
C ARG A 94 -6.63 48.28 8.86
N ILE A 95 -7.42 49.32 8.63
CA ILE A 95 -8.70 49.58 9.31
C ILE A 95 -9.69 49.89 8.21
N TRP A 96 -10.80 49.20 8.15
CA TRP A 96 -11.82 49.45 7.14
C TRP A 96 -13.24 49.18 7.64
N GLY A 97 -14.22 49.69 6.91
CA GLY A 97 -15.63 49.47 7.20
C GLY A 97 -16.54 50.29 6.32
N ALA A 98 -17.73 50.67 6.82
CA ALA A 98 -18.70 51.47 6.10
C ALA A 98 -18.20 52.86 5.70
N GLY A 99 -17.16 53.34 6.37
CA GLY A 99 -16.49 54.57 6.08
C GLY A 99 -17.26 55.82 6.49
N THR A 100 -16.65 57.00 6.44
CA THR A 100 -17.26 58.30 6.72
C THR A 100 -17.40 59.14 5.46
N PRO A 101 -18.41 60.02 5.39
CA PRO A 101 -18.54 60.97 4.26
C PRO A 101 -17.28 61.84 4.13
N ALA A 102 -16.80 61.93 2.90
CA ALA A 102 -15.72 62.80 2.46
C ALA A 102 -16.09 63.40 1.09
N PRO A 103 -17.06 64.32 1.06
CA PRO A 103 -17.63 64.81 -0.19
C PRO A 103 -16.57 65.44 -1.10
N GLY A 104 -16.58 65.05 -2.39
CA GLY A 104 -15.62 65.49 -3.39
C GLY A 104 -14.26 64.80 -3.36
N SER A 105 -14.02 63.92 -2.40
CA SER A 105 -12.70 63.29 -2.23
C SER A 105 -12.33 62.33 -3.37
N VAL A 106 -13.31 61.76 -4.07
CA VAL A 106 -13.02 60.89 -5.23
C VAL A 106 -12.64 61.73 -6.43
N ALA A 107 -13.37 62.85 -6.69
CA ALA A 107 -13.16 63.68 -7.86
C ALA A 107 -11.94 64.59 -7.71
N ASP A 108 -11.75 65.22 -6.53
CA ASP A 108 -10.73 66.25 -6.24
C ASP A 108 -9.60 65.67 -5.41
N PRO A 109 -8.38 65.56 -5.97
CA PRO A 109 -7.20 65.08 -5.21
C PRO A 109 -6.79 65.98 -4.04
N ALA A 110 -7.05 67.30 -4.15
CA ALA A 110 -6.70 68.24 -3.06
C ALA A 110 -7.63 68.03 -1.86
N ILE A 111 -8.91 67.79 -2.07
CA ILE A 111 -9.87 67.43 -1.03
C ILE A 111 -9.47 66.13 -0.35
N ALA A 112 -9.14 65.07 -1.13
CA ALA A 112 -8.71 63.82 -0.57
C ALA A 112 -7.45 63.94 0.26
N ALA A 113 -6.40 64.62 -0.25
CA ALA A 113 -5.14 64.79 0.47
C ALA A 113 -5.32 65.60 1.76
N ARG A 114 -6.18 66.62 1.76
CA ARG A 114 -6.49 67.39 2.97
C ARG A 114 -7.19 66.50 4.01
N HIS A 115 -8.25 65.77 3.64
CA HIS A 115 -8.91 64.85 4.56
C HIS A 115 -7.98 63.81 5.13
N ALA A 116 -7.14 63.21 4.30
CA ALA A 116 -6.16 62.23 4.70
C ALA A 116 -5.17 62.83 5.73
N ARG A 117 -4.69 64.09 5.51
CA ARG A 117 -3.76 64.76 6.40
C ARG A 117 -4.41 65.20 7.74
N GLU A 118 -5.65 65.62 7.72
CA GLU A 118 -6.44 65.95 8.90
C GLU A 118 -6.60 64.69 9.77
N LEU A 119 -7.01 63.54 9.24
CA LEU A 119 -7.12 62.27 9.97
C LEU A 119 -5.78 61.77 10.48
N LEU A 120 -4.72 61.88 9.67
CA LEU A 120 -3.37 61.58 10.11
C LEU A 120 -3.01 62.39 11.33
N SER A 121 -3.26 63.73 11.31
CA SER A 121 -2.98 64.63 12.44
C SER A 121 -3.77 64.27 13.71
N GLN A 122 -5.04 63.94 13.57
CA GLN A 122 -5.91 63.57 14.68
C GLN A 122 -5.54 62.22 15.33
N HIS A 123 -5.10 61.24 14.52
CA HIS A 123 -4.86 59.86 14.96
C HIS A 123 -3.42 59.41 14.82
N LEU A 124 -2.47 60.36 14.74
CA LEU A 124 -1.04 60.09 14.60
C LEU A 124 -0.50 59.16 15.68
N ALA A 125 -0.93 59.32 16.93
CA ALA A 125 -0.50 58.52 18.06
C ALA A 125 -0.86 57.03 17.91
N LEU A 126 -1.88 56.68 17.12
CA LEU A 126 -2.27 55.31 16.79
C LEU A 126 -1.61 54.83 15.51
N LEU A 127 -1.68 55.64 14.44
CA LEU A 127 -1.22 55.25 13.09
C LEU A 127 0.29 55.25 12.96
N ALA A 128 0.99 56.14 13.65
CA ALA A 128 2.44 56.29 13.62
C ALA A 128 3.01 56.79 14.97
N PRO A 129 2.96 56.01 16.04
CA PRO A 129 3.40 56.47 17.36
C PRO A 129 4.83 56.99 17.34
N GLY A 130 5.04 58.20 17.90
CA GLY A 130 6.34 58.84 18.01
C GLY A 130 6.86 59.58 16.77
N SER A 131 6.03 59.64 15.69
CA SER A 131 6.27 60.47 14.53
C SER A 131 5.59 61.83 14.65
N ARG A 132 5.95 62.80 13.76
CA ARG A 132 5.24 64.04 13.54
C ARG A 132 4.49 64.01 12.22
N VAL A 133 3.47 64.86 12.07
CA VAL A 133 2.71 64.95 10.81
C VAL A 133 3.62 65.31 9.63
N ASP A 134 4.58 66.13 9.83
CA ASP A 134 5.57 66.60 8.84
C ASP A 134 6.58 65.47 8.44
N ASP A 135 6.61 64.38 9.19
CA ASP A 135 7.43 63.21 8.81
C ASP A 135 6.78 62.44 7.68
N PHE A 136 5.56 62.79 7.22
CA PHE A 136 4.82 62.15 6.17
C PHE A 136 4.68 63.01 4.93
N ILE A 137 5.40 62.68 3.88
CA ILE A 137 5.38 63.37 2.59
C ILE A 137 4.38 62.68 1.66
N LEU A 138 3.50 63.49 1.02
CA LEU A 138 2.57 62.96 0.01
C LEU A 138 3.34 62.33 -1.16
N ALA A 139 3.11 61.08 -1.40
CA ALA A 139 3.79 60.30 -2.40
C ALA A 139 2.92 59.97 -3.61
N SER A 140 1.62 59.73 -3.35
CA SER A 140 0.66 59.40 -4.43
C SER A 140 -0.75 59.91 -4.07
N ASN A 141 -1.56 60.21 -5.09
CA ASN A 141 -2.96 60.58 -4.98
C ASN A 141 -3.66 60.15 -6.26
N ASP A 142 -3.82 58.86 -6.43
CA ASP A 142 -4.23 58.26 -7.71
C ASP A 142 -5.70 57.81 -7.66
N LEU A 143 -6.41 57.95 -8.79
CA LEU A 143 -7.77 57.49 -8.96
C LEU A 143 -7.76 56.33 -9.95
N SER A 144 -8.16 55.12 -9.46
CA SER A 144 -8.30 53.94 -10.30
C SER A 144 -9.54 53.14 -9.91
N ALA A 145 -10.31 52.69 -10.87
CA ALA A 145 -11.56 51.93 -10.66
C ALA A 145 -12.53 52.56 -9.64
N GLY A 146 -12.63 53.89 -9.61
CA GLY A 146 -13.50 54.61 -8.70
C GLY A 146 -13.01 54.68 -7.26
N VAL A 147 -11.79 54.26 -6.99
CA VAL A 147 -11.10 54.35 -5.70
C VAL A 147 -9.96 55.33 -5.79
N ARG A 148 -10.01 56.40 -5.01
CA ARG A 148 -8.89 57.33 -4.85
C ARG A 148 -8.02 56.85 -3.70
N SER A 149 -6.75 56.65 -3.99
CA SER A 149 -5.73 56.21 -3.06
C SER A 149 -4.77 57.33 -2.75
N VAL A 150 -4.76 57.85 -1.51
CA VAL A 150 -3.80 58.85 -1.06
C VAL A 150 -2.72 58.19 -0.22
N GLY A 151 -1.47 58.24 -0.66
CA GLY A 151 -0.30 57.59 -0.04
C GLY A 151 0.70 58.64 0.48
N PHE A 152 1.22 58.43 1.69
CA PHE A 152 2.31 59.16 2.27
C PHE A 152 3.50 58.30 2.54
N ARG A 153 4.72 58.76 2.29
CA ARG A 153 5.98 58.14 2.69
C ARG A 153 6.49 58.75 3.98
N GLN A 154 6.93 57.90 4.88
CA GLN A 154 7.53 58.30 6.14
C GLN A 154 8.97 58.71 5.90
N GLN A 155 9.39 59.79 6.59
CA GLN A 155 10.77 60.21 6.73
C GLN A 155 11.14 60.39 8.20
N HIS A 156 12.43 60.37 8.53
CA HIS A 156 12.95 60.70 9.81
C HIS A 156 14.07 61.75 9.68
N ARG A 157 13.79 62.97 10.18
CA ARG A 157 14.75 64.08 10.06
C ARG A 157 15.27 64.31 8.62
N GLY A 158 14.38 64.21 7.64
CA GLY A 158 14.66 64.41 6.24
C GLY A 158 15.24 63.18 5.50
N ARG A 159 15.42 62.06 6.18
CA ARG A 159 15.83 60.80 5.54
C ARG A 159 14.61 59.91 5.28
N PRO A 160 14.39 59.42 4.06
CA PRO A 160 13.31 58.50 3.77
C PRO A 160 13.45 57.21 4.59
N VAL A 161 12.32 56.72 5.17
CA VAL A 161 12.27 55.47 5.89
C VAL A 161 11.78 54.36 4.95
N LEU A 162 12.62 53.37 4.68
CA LEU A 162 12.29 52.27 3.81
C LEU A 162 11.15 51.44 4.40
N GLY A 163 10.10 51.20 3.60
CA GLY A 163 8.91 50.47 4.04
C GLY A 163 7.94 51.25 4.93
N GLY A 164 8.29 52.47 5.30
CA GLY A 164 7.44 53.37 6.13
C GLY A 164 6.44 54.11 5.24
N GLN A 165 5.14 53.83 5.36
CA GLN A 165 4.10 54.49 4.58
C GLN A 165 2.74 54.51 5.31
N LEU A 166 1.89 55.44 4.89
CA LEU A 166 0.50 55.55 5.29
C LEU A 166 -0.40 55.73 4.04
N SER A 167 -1.58 55.18 4.07
CA SER A 167 -2.48 55.25 2.95
C SER A 167 -3.95 55.36 3.35
N PHE A 168 -4.73 56.12 2.53
CA PHE A 168 -6.14 56.34 2.71
C PHE A 168 -6.87 56.02 1.43
N ARG A 169 -7.99 55.30 1.53
CA ARG A 169 -8.82 54.85 0.37
C ARG A 169 -10.17 55.51 0.43
N PHE A 170 -10.49 56.31 -0.61
CA PHE A 170 -11.78 56.97 -0.78
C PHE A 170 -12.56 56.33 -1.91
N LYS A 171 -13.80 55.94 -1.66
CA LYS A 171 -14.71 55.40 -2.65
C LYS A 171 -16.10 55.96 -2.42
N ALA A 172 -16.81 56.33 -3.51
CA ALA A 172 -18.14 56.97 -3.46
C ALA A 172 -18.20 58.15 -2.45
N ASP A 173 -17.17 59.01 -2.47
CA ASP A 173 -17.00 60.13 -1.54
C ASP A 173 -17.07 59.74 -0.07
N ARG A 174 -16.59 58.60 0.27
CA ARG A 174 -16.41 58.12 1.64
C ARG A 174 -14.99 57.61 1.84
N LEU A 175 -14.41 57.85 2.99
CA LEU A 175 -13.17 57.20 3.43
C LEU A 175 -13.52 55.80 3.96
N VAL A 176 -13.16 54.75 3.21
CA VAL A 176 -13.53 53.37 3.53
C VAL A 176 -12.40 52.55 4.17
N MET A 177 -11.14 52.95 3.98
CA MET A 177 -9.99 52.23 4.53
C MET A 177 -8.82 53.16 4.83
N ILE A 178 -8.13 52.87 5.94
CA ILE A 178 -6.82 53.44 6.29
C ILE A 178 -5.81 52.27 6.42
N GLY A 179 -4.63 52.43 5.81
CA GLY A 179 -3.53 51.53 5.98
C GLY A 179 -2.34 52.28 6.62
N SER A 180 -1.68 51.66 7.60
CA SER A 180 -0.45 52.15 8.16
C SER A 180 0.62 51.06 8.17
N GLU A 181 1.69 51.34 7.46
CA GLU A 181 2.97 50.62 7.53
C GLU A 181 4.03 51.54 8.11
N ALA A 182 3.62 52.60 8.77
CA ALA A 182 4.51 53.54 9.43
C ALA A 182 5.24 52.85 10.58
N LEU A 183 6.52 53.16 10.69
CA LEU A 183 7.35 52.60 11.75
C LEU A 183 7.27 53.51 12.98
N PRO A 184 6.81 52.99 14.14
CA PRO A 184 6.71 53.79 15.36
C PRO A 184 8.10 54.10 15.92
N ARG A 185 8.29 55.34 16.44
CA ARG A 185 9.49 55.73 17.18
C ARG A 185 10.81 55.40 16.47
N VAL A 186 10.94 55.83 15.21
CA VAL A 186 12.20 55.67 14.46
C VAL A 186 13.35 56.29 15.22
N ALA A 187 14.42 55.53 15.46
CA ALA A 187 15.51 55.93 16.35
C ALA A 187 16.91 55.71 15.72
N ALA A 188 17.04 56.01 14.42
CA ALA A 188 18.34 55.90 13.75
C ALA A 188 19.30 57.01 14.18
N ALA A 189 20.54 56.67 14.46
CA ALA A 189 21.64 57.63 14.53
C ALA A 189 21.98 58.11 13.12
N LEU A 190 21.97 59.44 12.92
CA LEU A 190 22.28 60.06 11.63
C LEU A 190 23.72 60.52 11.58
N THR A 191 24.34 60.42 10.42
CA THR A 191 25.67 60.97 10.17
C THR A 191 25.55 62.42 9.69
N ASP A 192 26.37 63.32 10.28
CA ASP A 192 26.38 64.73 9.93
C ASP A 192 27.22 65.05 8.69
N ALA A 193 28.10 64.14 8.30
CA ALA A 193 28.97 64.29 7.13
C ALA A 193 28.48 63.50 5.92
N PRO A 194 28.74 63.95 4.70
CA PRO A 194 28.51 63.16 3.51
C PRO A 194 29.29 61.83 3.54
N VAL A 195 28.63 60.73 3.38
CA VAL A 195 29.25 59.38 3.37
C VAL A 195 29.96 59.20 2.01
N ASP A 196 31.22 58.84 2.04
CA ASP A 196 31.94 58.50 0.80
C ASP A 196 31.36 57.17 0.21
N PRO A 197 30.78 57.19 -1.00
CA PRO A 197 30.18 56.02 -1.60
C PRO A 197 31.23 54.96 -2.07
N ALA A 198 32.50 55.31 -2.19
CA ALA A 198 33.49 54.37 -2.75
C ALA A 198 33.82 53.18 -1.83
N PRO A 199 34.07 53.37 -0.52
CA PRO A 199 34.23 52.24 0.41
C PRO A 199 32.98 51.39 0.53
N ALA A 200 31.79 52.00 0.55
CA ALA A 200 30.53 51.31 0.60
C ALA A 200 30.32 50.43 -0.64
N SER A 201 30.61 51.00 -1.83
CA SER A 201 30.54 50.26 -3.08
C SER A 201 31.47 49.03 -3.13
N ALA A 202 32.72 49.23 -2.65
CA ALA A 202 33.71 48.14 -2.63
C ALA A 202 33.26 46.96 -1.73
N ARG A 203 32.73 47.28 -0.54
CA ARG A 203 32.26 46.25 0.41
C ARG A 203 30.99 45.57 -0.06
N ALA A 204 30.00 46.30 -0.61
CA ALA A 204 28.82 45.75 -1.23
C ALA A 204 29.18 44.78 -2.36
N LEU A 205 30.09 45.20 -3.22
CA LEU A 205 30.58 44.36 -4.32
C LEU A 205 31.31 43.11 -3.79
N ALA A 206 32.15 43.26 -2.75
CA ALA A 206 32.83 42.11 -2.14
C ALA A 206 31.83 41.07 -1.58
N TRP A 207 30.74 41.53 -0.91
CA TRP A 207 29.72 40.62 -0.41
C TRP A 207 29.00 39.88 -1.50
N VAL A 208 28.58 40.55 -2.59
CA VAL A 208 27.93 39.89 -3.72
C VAL A 208 28.92 38.94 -4.44
N ARG A 209 30.19 39.28 -4.54
CA ARG A 209 31.19 38.40 -5.16
C ARG A 209 31.55 37.18 -4.33
N ALA A 210 31.40 37.22 -3.01
CA ALA A 210 31.64 36.06 -2.16
C ALA A 210 30.68 34.91 -2.45
N ASP A 211 29.46 35.22 -2.88
CA ASP A 211 28.41 34.24 -3.17
C ASP A 211 28.24 33.96 -4.66
N ALA A 212 28.75 34.88 -5.51
CA ALA A 212 28.61 34.81 -6.96
C ALA A 212 29.95 35.12 -7.63
N ALA A 213 30.06 34.64 -8.80
CA ALA A 213 31.23 34.76 -9.61
C ALA A 213 31.77 36.21 -9.79
N ALA A 214 32.99 36.29 -10.22
CA ALA A 214 33.80 37.50 -10.46
C ALA A 214 33.17 38.59 -11.36
N SER A 215 32.02 38.34 -11.98
CA SER A 215 31.36 39.24 -12.95
C SER A 215 30.47 40.33 -12.34
N ALA A 216 30.37 40.40 -10.99
CA ALA A 216 29.53 41.40 -10.34
C ALA A 216 30.09 42.82 -10.46
N THR A 217 29.26 43.81 -10.77
CA THR A 217 29.58 45.22 -10.93
C THR A 217 28.58 46.11 -10.21
N VAL A 218 29.05 47.26 -9.66
CA VAL A 218 28.17 48.29 -9.10
C VAL A 218 27.55 49.11 -10.21
N THR A 219 26.24 49.27 -10.20
CA THR A 219 25.47 50.01 -11.20
C THR A 219 25.00 51.37 -10.72
N ALA A 220 24.71 51.53 -9.42
CA ALA A 220 24.30 52.80 -8.82
C ALA A 220 24.55 52.82 -7.30
N VAL A 221 24.60 54.00 -6.75
CA VAL A 221 24.62 54.25 -5.29
C VAL A 221 23.66 55.40 -5.00
N ASP A 222 22.74 55.22 -4.08
CA ASP A 222 21.80 56.26 -3.64
C ASP A 222 21.55 56.25 -2.13
N GLY A 223 20.85 57.26 -1.64
CA GLY A 223 20.55 57.46 -0.23
C GLY A 223 21.13 58.80 0.30
N PRO A 224 21.28 58.98 1.62
CA PRO A 224 21.02 57.96 2.62
C PRO A 224 19.53 57.75 2.95
N PHE A 225 19.21 56.51 3.37
CA PHE A 225 17.90 56.05 3.81
C PHE A 225 17.93 55.60 5.27
N ILE A 226 16.78 55.49 5.92
CA ILE A 226 16.65 54.76 7.16
C ILE A 226 16.15 53.35 6.83
N LEU A 227 16.94 52.32 7.12
CA LEU A 227 16.58 50.93 6.99
C LEU A 227 16.19 50.37 8.35
N PRO A 228 14.92 49.98 8.54
CA PRO A 228 14.47 49.24 9.69
C PRO A 228 14.80 47.76 9.52
N LEU A 229 15.62 47.21 10.37
CA LEU A 229 15.92 45.80 10.47
C LEU A 229 15.06 45.20 11.56
N ILE A 230 14.03 44.47 11.18
CA ILE A 230 13.02 43.87 12.08
C ILE A 230 13.28 42.37 12.19
N ALA A 231 13.47 41.89 13.42
CA ALA A 231 13.59 40.45 13.74
C ALA A 231 12.62 40.13 14.90
N GLY A 232 11.41 39.70 14.60
CA GLY A 232 10.33 39.56 15.55
C GLY A 232 10.02 40.94 16.18
N ARG A 233 9.98 41.03 17.51
CA ARG A 233 9.75 42.30 18.23
C ARG A 233 10.97 43.21 18.36
N HIS A 234 12.14 42.74 17.87
CA HIS A 234 13.35 43.52 17.86
C HIS A 234 13.50 44.30 16.56
N ARG A 235 13.63 45.60 16.63
CA ARG A 235 13.91 46.49 15.52
C ARG A 235 15.14 47.31 15.81
N SER A 236 16.02 47.40 14.82
CA SER A 236 17.14 48.31 14.78
C SER A 236 17.02 49.18 13.54
N ASP A 237 17.04 50.49 13.72
CA ASP A 237 16.97 51.47 12.62
C ASP A 237 18.40 51.92 12.29
N ARG A 238 18.80 51.81 10.99
CA ARG A 238 20.14 52.17 10.51
C ARG A 238 20.01 53.22 9.40
N GLU A 239 20.89 54.26 9.46
CA GLU A 239 21.11 55.06 8.27
C GLU A 239 22.00 54.30 7.31
N VAL A 240 21.56 54.13 6.05
CA VAL A 240 22.26 53.29 5.06
C VAL A 240 22.36 53.99 3.70
N LEU A 241 23.44 53.68 2.97
CA LEU A 241 23.49 53.84 1.51
C LEU A 241 22.93 52.56 0.86
N ARG A 242 22.22 52.71 -0.23
CA ARG A 242 21.84 51.61 -1.09
C ARG A 242 22.81 51.53 -2.28
N VAL A 243 23.54 50.42 -2.37
CA VAL A 243 24.44 50.11 -3.48
C VAL A 243 23.79 49.08 -4.38
N GLN A 244 23.54 49.43 -5.61
CA GLN A 244 22.99 48.52 -6.60
C GLN A 244 24.10 47.75 -7.27
N VAL A 245 24.04 46.42 -7.25
CA VAL A 245 25.02 45.52 -7.80
C VAL A 245 24.35 44.57 -8.79
N ALA A 246 24.87 44.49 -10.02
CA ALA A 246 24.46 43.53 -11.03
C ALA A 246 25.53 42.43 -11.14
N ALA A 247 25.05 41.15 -11.21
CA ALA A 247 25.86 39.97 -11.46
C ALA A 247 25.34 39.24 -12.69
N GLU A 248 26.27 38.70 -13.53
CA GLU A 248 25.89 37.97 -14.75
C GLU A 248 25.85 36.44 -14.54
N ARG A 249 26.70 35.91 -13.66
CA ARG A 249 26.80 34.47 -13.38
C ARG A 249 27.00 34.18 -11.90
N PRO A 250 26.00 33.64 -11.20
CA PRO A 250 24.61 33.57 -11.63
C PRO A 250 24.00 34.97 -11.83
N LEU A 251 23.00 35.08 -12.69
CA LEU A 251 22.33 36.36 -12.95
C LEU A 251 21.63 36.88 -11.71
N GLY A 252 21.90 38.12 -11.36
CA GLY A 252 21.35 38.75 -10.16
C GLY A 252 21.42 40.28 -10.22
N ARG A 253 20.48 40.94 -9.56
CA ARG A 253 20.48 42.39 -9.27
C ARG A 253 20.19 42.58 -7.81
N PHE A 254 21.12 43.23 -7.09
CA PHE A 254 21.04 43.38 -5.66
C PHE A 254 21.00 44.81 -5.25
N ASP A 255 20.10 45.18 -4.37
CA ASP A 255 20.19 46.35 -3.53
C ASP A 255 20.93 45.95 -2.25
N VAL A 256 22.14 46.40 -2.08
CA VAL A 256 22.96 46.13 -0.90
C VAL A 256 22.93 47.38 -0.03
N TYR A 257 22.46 47.24 1.19
CA TYR A 257 22.36 48.32 2.18
C TYR A 257 23.61 48.33 3.05
N VAL A 258 24.32 49.46 3.00
CA VAL A 258 25.58 49.66 3.70
C VAL A 258 25.37 50.72 4.78
N ASP A 259 25.72 50.40 6.02
CA ASP A 259 25.62 51.35 7.17
C ASP A 259 26.44 52.61 6.88
N ALA A 260 25.78 53.79 6.98
CA ALA A 260 26.39 55.06 6.62
C ALA A 260 27.50 55.51 7.58
N ALA A 261 27.45 55.06 8.82
CA ALA A 261 28.45 55.42 9.84
C ALA A 261 29.68 54.52 9.82
N THR A 262 29.49 53.20 9.59
CA THR A 262 30.57 52.21 9.65
C THR A 262 31.11 51.80 8.28
N GLY A 263 30.32 52.01 7.25
CA GLY A 263 30.60 51.52 5.90
C GLY A 263 30.47 50.00 5.72
N GLU A 264 29.90 49.26 6.72
CA GLU A 264 29.71 47.84 6.66
C GLU A 264 28.36 47.49 6.04
N PRO A 265 28.29 46.47 5.16
CA PRO A 265 27.03 45.94 4.65
C PRO A 265 26.18 45.38 5.79
N VAL A 266 24.90 45.74 5.84
CA VAL A 266 23.95 45.30 6.90
C VAL A 266 22.84 44.42 6.38
N ALA A 267 22.43 44.62 5.12
CA ALA A 267 21.43 43.81 4.47
C ALA A 267 21.55 43.92 2.96
N ARG A 268 21.01 42.93 2.25
CA ARG A 268 20.83 42.98 0.79
C ARG A 268 19.50 42.37 0.36
N GLU A 269 19.01 42.77 -0.80
CA GLU A 269 17.79 42.27 -1.40
C GLU A 269 18.04 41.96 -2.87
N GLN A 270 17.59 40.77 -3.31
CA GLN A 270 17.58 40.46 -4.74
C GLN A 270 16.41 41.19 -5.42
N THR A 271 16.69 42.06 -6.37
CA THR A 271 15.70 42.91 -7.04
C THR A 271 15.37 42.43 -8.45
N LEU A 272 16.10 41.42 -8.96
CA LEU A 272 15.80 40.83 -10.24
C LEU A 272 14.44 40.15 -10.18
N ARG A 273 13.59 40.46 -11.13
CA ARG A 273 12.32 39.76 -11.30
C ARG A 273 12.58 38.51 -12.13
N PHE A 274 11.88 37.45 -11.80
CA PHE A 274 11.91 36.20 -12.52
C PHE A 274 10.54 35.97 -13.14
N ALA A 275 10.56 35.43 -14.34
CA ALA A 275 9.40 34.87 -14.98
C ALA A 275 9.39 33.35 -14.77
N THR A 276 8.25 32.74 -14.94
CA THR A 276 8.15 31.26 -15.02
C THR A 276 8.18 30.83 -16.46
N GLY A 277 8.57 29.58 -16.71
CA GLY A 277 8.38 28.91 -17.98
C GLY A 277 8.10 27.44 -17.72
N THR A 278 7.55 26.72 -18.69
CA THR A 278 7.14 25.33 -18.52
C THR A 278 7.90 24.43 -19.49
N LEU A 279 8.44 23.33 -18.99
CA LEU A 279 8.99 22.25 -19.80
C LEU A 279 7.98 21.14 -19.95
N LYS A 280 7.80 20.68 -21.18
CA LYS A 280 6.92 19.57 -21.52
C LYS A 280 7.63 18.57 -22.41
N PHE A 281 7.22 17.31 -22.33
CA PHE A 281 7.63 16.26 -23.25
C PHE A 281 6.45 15.90 -24.14
N ASP A 282 6.71 15.81 -25.44
CA ASP A 282 5.77 15.25 -26.42
C ASP A 282 5.87 13.73 -26.34
N VAL A 283 4.87 13.09 -25.74
CA VAL A 283 4.84 11.65 -25.52
C VAL A 283 3.48 11.05 -25.95
N PRO A 284 3.41 9.74 -26.26
CA PRO A 284 2.12 9.07 -26.42
C PRO A 284 1.27 9.25 -25.17
N LYS A 285 -0.03 9.57 -25.34
CA LYS A 285 -0.95 9.63 -24.20
C LYS A 285 -1.15 8.26 -23.59
N ARG A 286 -1.13 7.20 -24.40
CA ARG A 286 -1.35 5.83 -24.01
C ARG A 286 -0.39 4.87 -24.70
N GLY A 287 -0.48 4.72 -26.01
CA GLY A 287 0.39 3.85 -26.80
C GLY A 287 1.01 4.58 -27.99
N PRO A 288 2.12 4.08 -28.54
CA PRO A 288 2.95 4.81 -29.51
C PRO A 288 2.27 5.13 -30.84
N GLN A 289 1.24 4.36 -31.21
CA GLN A 289 0.47 4.58 -32.44
C GLN A 289 -0.78 5.46 -32.22
N GLY A 290 -1.05 5.83 -30.96
CA GLY A 290 -2.20 6.64 -30.55
C GLY A 290 -1.92 8.12 -30.56
N GLU A 291 -2.79 8.85 -29.89
CA GLU A 291 -2.68 10.29 -29.69
C GLU A 291 -1.47 10.65 -28.83
N ARG A 292 -0.78 11.71 -29.19
CA ARG A 292 0.33 12.29 -28.42
C ARG A 292 -0.08 13.56 -27.71
N ALA A 293 0.61 13.91 -26.64
CA ALA A 293 0.40 15.15 -25.93
C ALA A 293 1.70 15.73 -25.38
N ASP A 294 1.74 17.04 -25.30
CA ASP A 294 2.77 17.79 -24.60
C ASP A 294 2.48 17.77 -23.09
N LEU A 295 2.99 16.79 -22.39
CA LEU A 295 2.76 16.64 -20.95
C LEU A 295 3.86 17.34 -20.13
N PRO A 296 3.53 17.97 -19.00
CA PRO A 296 4.51 18.57 -18.12
C PRO A 296 5.61 17.57 -17.71
N ALA A 297 6.85 18.06 -17.62
CA ALA A 297 7.98 17.26 -17.13
C ALA A 297 8.24 17.54 -15.65
N PRO A 298 7.60 16.79 -14.72
CA PRO A 298 7.60 17.10 -13.30
C PRO A 298 8.91 16.69 -12.62
N ARG A 299 9.38 17.53 -11.68
CA ARG A 299 10.57 17.25 -10.87
C ARG A 299 11.83 16.91 -11.67
N LEU A 300 11.91 17.41 -12.91
CA LEU A 300 12.99 17.16 -13.86
C LEU A 300 14.24 17.96 -13.46
N LYS A 301 15.39 17.33 -13.40
CA LYS A 301 16.69 18.01 -13.21
C LYS A 301 17.11 18.71 -14.48
N ILE A 302 17.45 19.97 -14.36
CA ILE A 302 17.81 20.86 -15.47
C ILE A 302 19.08 21.64 -15.15
N PHE A 303 19.69 22.24 -16.17
CA PHE A 303 20.77 23.21 -16.04
C PHE A 303 20.45 24.44 -16.88
N ILE A 304 20.64 25.63 -16.31
CA ILE A 304 20.59 26.91 -17.01
C ILE A 304 21.92 27.59 -16.81
N ALA A 305 22.70 27.80 -17.87
CA ALA A 305 24.05 28.35 -17.81
C ALA A 305 24.94 27.63 -16.76
N ASP A 306 24.89 26.29 -16.79
CA ASP A 306 25.58 25.36 -15.85
C ASP A 306 25.09 25.42 -14.38
N VAL A 307 24.04 26.17 -14.09
CA VAL A 307 23.42 26.19 -12.75
C VAL A 307 22.34 25.12 -12.68
N PRO A 308 22.44 24.17 -11.71
CA PRO A 308 21.44 23.13 -11.56
C PRO A 308 20.10 23.71 -11.03
N GLY A 309 19.01 23.16 -11.51
CA GLY A 309 17.67 23.45 -11.07
C GLY A 309 16.78 22.21 -11.22
N VAL A 310 15.54 22.34 -10.77
CA VAL A 310 14.52 21.28 -10.87
C VAL A 310 13.19 21.94 -11.22
N THR A 311 12.42 21.36 -12.12
CA THR A 311 11.03 21.79 -12.37
C THR A 311 10.14 21.43 -11.17
N ASP A 312 9.04 22.13 -11.00
CA ASP A 312 8.02 21.72 -10.03
C ASP A 312 7.15 20.53 -10.55
N ALA A 313 6.07 20.22 -9.85
CA ALA A 313 5.15 19.13 -10.25
C ALA A 313 4.46 19.38 -11.59
N ASP A 314 4.31 20.64 -12.01
CA ASP A 314 3.68 21.06 -13.25
C ASP A 314 4.69 21.33 -14.37
N GLY A 315 5.96 20.92 -14.18
CA GLY A 315 7.03 21.17 -15.15
C GLY A 315 7.49 22.63 -15.22
N VAL A 316 7.06 23.47 -14.26
CA VAL A 316 7.38 24.90 -14.23
C VAL A 316 8.73 25.13 -13.58
N LEU A 317 9.49 26.04 -14.18
CA LEU A 317 10.76 26.52 -13.63
C LEU A 317 10.81 28.05 -13.68
N THR A 318 11.70 28.60 -12.89
CA THR A 318 11.95 30.04 -12.83
C THR A 318 13.13 30.41 -13.69
N ILE A 319 12.93 31.38 -14.59
CA ILE A 319 13.96 31.96 -15.45
C ILE A 319 14.02 33.49 -15.28
N ALA A 320 15.08 34.12 -15.78
CA ALA A 320 15.18 35.58 -15.74
C ALA A 320 14.11 36.23 -16.63
N ASP A 321 13.41 37.22 -16.12
CA ASP A 321 12.42 37.99 -16.88
C ASP A 321 13.11 38.79 -18.01
N GLY A 322 12.49 38.79 -19.18
CA GLY A 322 12.96 39.54 -20.33
C GLY A 322 14.13 38.92 -21.12
N MET A 323 14.50 37.66 -20.85
CA MET A 323 15.55 36.93 -21.61
C MET A 323 15.19 35.46 -21.78
N ASP A 324 15.42 34.93 -22.98
CA ASP A 324 15.29 33.50 -23.25
C ASP A 324 16.35 32.72 -22.46
N ALA A 325 15.97 31.58 -21.91
CA ALA A 325 16.86 30.65 -21.23
C ALA A 325 17.14 29.42 -22.11
N VAL A 326 18.42 29.03 -22.24
CA VAL A 326 18.77 27.71 -22.74
C VAL A 326 18.77 26.75 -21.56
N VAL A 327 17.84 25.80 -21.60
CA VAL A 327 17.65 24.79 -20.54
C VAL A 327 18.22 23.47 -21.04
N ALA A 328 19.36 23.07 -20.52
CA ALA A 328 19.96 21.76 -20.76
C ALA A 328 19.29 20.73 -19.82
N THR A 329 18.84 19.60 -20.37
CA THR A 329 18.18 18.56 -19.59
C THR A 329 18.39 17.17 -20.19
N GLY A 330 18.10 16.15 -19.41
CA GLY A 330 18.00 14.75 -19.78
C GLY A 330 16.74 14.14 -19.16
N VAL A 331 16.74 12.85 -18.94
CA VAL A 331 15.61 12.08 -18.38
C VAL A 331 15.88 11.64 -16.93
N LEU A 332 16.38 12.58 -16.14
CA LEU A 332 16.69 12.39 -14.72
C LEU A 332 15.90 13.40 -13.88
N GLY A 333 15.19 12.94 -12.88
CA GLY A 333 14.41 13.76 -11.97
C GLY A 333 14.73 13.50 -10.50
N GLU A 334 13.98 14.15 -9.64
CA GLU A 334 14.04 13.87 -8.20
C GLU A 334 13.33 12.55 -7.85
N LEU A 335 12.20 12.28 -8.50
CA LEU A 335 11.34 11.14 -8.19
C LEU A 335 11.47 9.98 -9.17
N VAL A 336 12.04 10.22 -10.37
CA VAL A 336 12.21 9.23 -11.44
C VAL A 336 13.56 9.41 -12.10
N SER A 337 14.22 8.30 -12.38
CA SER A 337 15.49 8.30 -13.11
C SER A 337 15.46 7.22 -14.18
N ILE A 338 15.59 7.63 -15.44
CA ILE A 338 15.67 6.70 -16.58
C ILE A 338 17.09 6.15 -16.74
N SER A 339 17.19 4.87 -17.05
CA SER A 339 18.41 4.19 -17.49
C SER A 339 18.15 3.50 -18.82
N ASN A 340 18.77 3.97 -19.87
CA ASN A 340 18.68 3.38 -21.22
C ASN A 340 19.60 2.17 -21.36
N GLN A 341 19.04 0.98 -21.49
CA GLN A 341 19.82 -0.26 -21.61
C GLN A 341 20.41 -0.48 -23.03
N ALA A 342 19.89 0.24 -24.02
CA ALA A 342 20.43 0.21 -25.40
C ALA A 342 21.57 1.24 -25.65
N GLY A 343 21.97 2.00 -24.62
CA GLY A 343 23.02 3.00 -24.78
C GLY A 343 22.99 4.12 -23.75
N MET A 344 23.44 5.30 -24.14
CA MET A 344 23.39 6.48 -23.25
C MET A 344 21.98 7.04 -23.17
N ASN A 345 21.66 7.64 -21.99
CA ASN A 345 20.43 8.41 -21.84
C ASN A 345 20.40 9.60 -22.81
N THR A 346 19.24 9.88 -23.36
CA THR A 346 19.01 11.03 -24.22
C THR A 346 19.12 12.35 -23.45
N LYS A 347 19.56 13.40 -24.13
CA LYS A 347 19.72 14.75 -23.60
C LYS A 347 19.37 15.77 -24.68
N THR A 348 18.96 16.98 -24.25
CA THR A 348 18.65 18.07 -25.16
C THR A 348 18.89 19.43 -24.50
N ASP A 349 19.03 20.45 -25.35
CA ASP A 349 19.01 21.86 -24.96
C ASP A 349 17.74 22.48 -25.55
N LEU A 350 16.93 23.07 -24.71
CA LEU A 350 15.67 23.71 -25.06
C LEU A 350 15.75 25.22 -24.84
N VAL A 351 15.23 26.00 -25.78
CA VAL A 351 15.07 27.45 -25.61
C VAL A 351 13.70 27.70 -24.96
N LEU A 352 13.71 28.36 -23.80
CA LEU A 352 12.53 28.70 -23.04
C LEU A 352 12.39 30.21 -22.90
N GLU A 353 11.34 30.77 -23.51
CA GLU A 353 10.99 32.18 -23.38
C GLU A 353 10.35 32.47 -22.01
N PRO A 354 10.49 33.70 -21.47
CA PRO A 354 9.77 34.12 -20.26
C PRO A 354 8.26 34.00 -20.41
N GLY A 355 7.62 33.22 -19.54
CA GLY A 355 6.19 32.91 -19.64
C GLY A 355 5.85 31.86 -20.69
N GLY A 356 6.83 31.32 -21.41
CA GLY A 356 6.64 30.38 -22.51
C GLY A 356 6.62 28.91 -22.10
N VAL A 357 6.48 28.06 -23.12
CA VAL A 357 6.53 26.61 -23.01
C VAL A 357 7.58 26.07 -23.97
N ALA A 358 8.47 25.25 -23.48
CA ALA A 358 9.42 24.51 -24.31
C ALA A 358 9.06 23.03 -24.32
N VAL A 359 8.95 22.43 -25.51
CA VAL A 359 8.55 21.03 -25.69
C VAL A 359 9.73 20.21 -26.21
N TRP A 360 10.01 19.09 -25.54
CA TRP A 360 10.95 18.11 -26.03
C TRP A 360 10.21 16.96 -26.71
N SER A 361 10.47 16.74 -27.99
CA SER A 361 9.90 15.66 -28.78
C SER A 361 10.99 14.73 -29.31
N ALA A 362 10.80 13.43 -29.11
CA ALA A 362 11.61 12.35 -29.63
C ALA A 362 10.80 11.37 -30.49
N ALA A 363 9.61 11.74 -30.94
CA ALA A 363 8.61 10.88 -31.61
C ALA A 363 9.13 10.07 -32.82
N LYS A 364 10.26 10.49 -33.42
CA LYS A 364 10.87 9.83 -34.60
C LYS A 364 11.94 8.80 -34.24
N ASP A 365 12.31 8.70 -32.99
CA ASP A 365 13.34 7.80 -32.48
C ASP A 365 12.73 6.97 -31.34
N GLU A 366 12.43 5.72 -31.62
CA GLU A 366 11.76 4.81 -30.68
C GLU A 366 12.48 4.73 -29.34
N LEU A 367 13.82 4.57 -29.37
CA LEU A 367 14.60 4.38 -28.14
C LEU A 367 14.68 5.64 -27.29
N GLN A 368 14.64 6.82 -27.89
CA GLN A 368 14.57 8.09 -27.19
C GLN A 368 13.15 8.38 -26.71
N ASP A 369 12.14 8.09 -27.54
CA ASP A 369 10.75 8.26 -27.21
C ASP A 369 10.33 7.40 -26.01
N ALA A 370 10.84 6.17 -25.92
CA ALA A 370 10.66 5.30 -24.76
C ALA A 370 11.21 5.92 -23.46
N GLN A 371 12.35 6.63 -23.54
CA GLN A 371 12.91 7.30 -22.38
C GLN A 371 12.03 8.47 -21.90
N LEU A 372 11.49 9.26 -22.85
CA LEU A 372 10.63 10.40 -22.54
C LEU A 372 9.27 9.92 -22.01
N ALA A 373 8.66 8.94 -22.68
CA ALA A 373 7.37 8.39 -22.31
C ALA A 373 7.42 7.73 -20.92
N ALA A 374 8.38 6.84 -20.69
CA ALA A 374 8.54 6.17 -19.40
C ALA A 374 8.80 7.17 -18.25
N TYR A 375 9.58 8.25 -18.50
CA TYR A 375 9.77 9.30 -17.51
C TYR A 375 8.46 9.96 -17.10
N ILE A 376 7.69 10.41 -18.09
CA ILE A 376 6.42 11.14 -17.86
C ILE A 376 5.40 10.23 -17.17
N HIS A 377 5.22 9.00 -17.68
CA HIS A 377 4.21 8.09 -17.14
C HIS A 377 4.58 7.58 -15.75
N ALA A 378 5.86 7.27 -15.50
CA ALA A 378 6.32 6.91 -14.16
C ALA A 378 6.16 8.06 -13.15
N ALA A 379 6.44 9.29 -13.54
CA ALA A 379 6.21 10.44 -12.68
C ALA A 379 4.70 10.68 -12.45
N ARG A 380 3.88 10.51 -13.48
CA ARG A 380 2.43 10.69 -13.41
C ARG A 380 1.78 9.66 -12.48
N VAL A 381 2.13 8.38 -12.57
CA VAL A 381 1.55 7.35 -11.71
C VAL A 381 1.96 7.56 -10.25
N LYS A 382 3.19 7.99 -9.98
CA LYS A 382 3.62 8.35 -8.62
C LYS A 382 2.78 9.49 -8.05
N GLU A 383 2.53 10.54 -8.82
CA GLU A 383 1.70 11.67 -8.37
C GLU A 383 0.23 11.27 -8.25
N TYR A 384 -0.28 10.35 -9.07
CA TYR A 384 -1.62 9.79 -8.94
C TYR A 384 -1.78 9.06 -7.61
N VAL A 385 -0.87 8.12 -7.31
CA VAL A 385 -0.89 7.38 -6.04
C VAL A 385 -0.63 8.32 -4.84
N ARG A 386 0.16 9.39 -5.01
CA ARG A 386 0.31 10.43 -3.98
C ARG A 386 -1.00 11.16 -3.69
N GLY A 387 -1.85 11.33 -4.69
CA GLY A 387 -3.20 11.85 -4.49
C GLY A 387 -4.07 10.97 -3.60
N ILE A 388 -3.86 9.65 -3.67
CA ILE A 388 -4.59 8.65 -2.85
C ILE A 388 -3.94 8.54 -1.45
N ALA A 389 -2.63 8.43 -1.39
CA ALA A 389 -1.85 8.15 -0.20
C ALA A 389 -0.70 9.16 -0.01
N PRO A 390 -0.99 10.40 0.43
CA PRO A 390 0.02 11.47 0.51
C PRO A 390 1.15 11.19 1.51
N ASP A 391 0.91 10.36 2.51
CA ASP A 391 1.88 9.99 3.55
C ASP A 391 2.67 8.71 3.21
N PHE A 392 2.47 8.11 2.05
CA PHE A 392 3.18 6.91 1.63
C PHE A 392 4.64 7.24 1.26
N ALA A 393 5.54 7.02 2.21
CA ALA A 393 6.95 7.46 2.13
C ALA A 393 7.73 6.91 0.91
N TYR A 394 7.32 5.77 0.36
CA TYR A 394 7.92 5.21 -0.87
C TYR A 394 7.83 6.19 -2.05
N LEU A 395 6.77 6.99 -2.14
CA LEU A 395 6.58 7.95 -3.23
C LEU A 395 7.63 9.07 -3.26
N ASP A 396 8.33 9.32 -2.16
CA ASP A 396 9.41 10.31 -2.09
C ASP A 396 10.77 9.74 -2.54
N GLN A 397 10.87 8.42 -2.66
CA GLN A 397 12.09 7.77 -3.15
C GLN A 397 12.22 7.93 -4.67
N ASN A 398 13.46 7.94 -5.18
CA ASN A 398 13.70 7.98 -6.61
C ASN A 398 13.47 6.59 -7.22
N LEU A 399 12.50 6.47 -8.12
CA LEU A 399 12.21 5.25 -8.86
C LEU A 399 13.21 5.08 -10.00
N ALA A 400 13.91 3.96 -10.01
CA ALA A 400 14.74 3.55 -11.13
C ALA A 400 13.87 2.95 -12.24
N VAL A 401 13.97 3.50 -13.46
CA VAL A 401 13.21 3.04 -14.62
C VAL A 401 14.20 2.64 -15.72
N ARG A 402 14.28 1.36 -16.04
CA ARG A 402 15.13 0.84 -17.10
C ARG A 402 14.31 0.63 -18.35
N VAL A 403 14.74 1.21 -19.45
CA VAL A 403 14.05 1.12 -20.74
C VAL A 403 14.96 0.55 -21.81
N ASN A 404 14.37 0.08 -22.90
CA ASN A 404 15.08 -0.46 -24.06
C ASN A 404 15.96 -1.67 -23.70
N ILE A 405 15.48 -2.52 -22.80
CA ILE A 405 16.12 -3.80 -22.50
C ILE A 405 16.07 -4.64 -23.78
N ASN A 406 17.19 -5.30 -24.09
CA ASN A 406 17.31 -6.12 -25.30
C ASN A 406 16.58 -7.46 -25.14
N ASP A 407 15.29 -7.36 -24.96
CA ASP A 407 14.29 -8.44 -24.96
C ASP A 407 12.99 -7.87 -25.52
N VAL A 408 11.93 -8.66 -25.67
CA VAL A 408 10.72 -8.26 -26.38
C VAL A 408 9.46 -8.73 -25.67
N CYS A 409 8.35 -8.04 -25.91
CA CYS A 409 6.99 -8.44 -25.53
C CYS A 409 6.76 -8.60 -24.02
N ASN A 410 7.53 -7.95 -23.16
CA ASN A 410 7.34 -7.98 -21.72
C ASN A 410 7.81 -6.69 -21.03
N ALA A 411 7.52 -6.58 -19.75
CA ALA A 411 8.03 -5.64 -18.78
C ALA A 411 8.05 -6.36 -17.42
N PHE A 412 8.73 -5.82 -16.42
CA PHE A 412 8.69 -6.40 -15.08
C PHE A 412 9.07 -5.40 -13.99
N SER A 413 8.56 -5.61 -12.79
CA SER A 413 8.89 -4.86 -11.59
C SER A 413 9.85 -5.63 -10.68
N GLU A 414 10.77 -4.92 -10.04
CA GLU A 414 11.63 -5.43 -8.97
C GLU A 414 11.20 -4.86 -7.60
N GLY A 415 10.04 -4.19 -7.56
CA GLY A 415 9.51 -3.54 -6.37
C GLY A 415 10.11 -2.14 -6.09
N ASP A 416 11.39 -1.93 -6.33
CA ASP A 416 12.08 -0.63 -6.23
C ASP A 416 12.51 -0.08 -7.61
N ALA A 417 12.36 -0.86 -8.66
CA ALA A 417 12.65 -0.51 -10.03
C ALA A 417 11.63 -1.14 -10.98
N ILE A 418 11.38 -0.48 -12.13
CA ILE A 418 10.51 -0.98 -13.21
C ILE A 418 11.29 -1.06 -14.51
N ASN A 419 11.02 -2.08 -15.33
CA ASN A 419 11.85 -2.53 -16.42
C ASN A 419 11.05 -2.76 -17.70
N PHE A 420 11.48 -2.20 -18.83
CA PHE A 420 10.75 -2.19 -20.10
C PHE A 420 11.59 -2.69 -21.25
N PHE A 421 11.01 -3.59 -22.05
CA PHE A 421 11.67 -4.21 -23.18
C PHE A 421 11.52 -3.39 -24.46
N ALA A 422 12.47 -3.56 -25.38
CA ALA A 422 12.46 -2.91 -26.69
C ALA A 422 11.38 -3.53 -27.60
N ALA A 423 11.03 -2.83 -28.69
CA ALA A 423 10.09 -3.36 -29.65
C ALA A 423 10.66 -4.60 -30.40
N GLY A 424 9.78 -5.56 -30.69
CA GLY A 424 10.15 -6.77 -31.45
C GLY A 424 9.05 -7.81 -31.47
N MET A 425 9.15 -8.82 -32.32
CA MET A 425 8.22 -9.95 -32.42
C MET A 425 6.72 -9.57 -32.49
N GLY A 426 6.40 -8.41 -33.05
CA GLY A 426 5.01 -7.92 -33.16
C GLY A 426 4.52 -7.11 -31.97
N CYS A 427 5.35 -6.89 -30.97
CA CYS A 427 5.08 -6.05 -29.83
C CYS A 427 5.80 -4.69 -29.95
N GLU A 428 5.15 -3.64 -29.45
CA GLU A 428 5.76 -2.33 -29.29
C GLU A 428 6.75 -2.30 -28.11
N ASN A 429 7.59 -1.26 -28.09
CA ASN A 429 8.45 -0.98 -26.95
C ASN A 429 7.60 -0.62 -25.73
N THR A 430 7.67 -1.45 -24.68
CA THR A 430 6.78 -1.36 -23.53
C THR A 430 6.98 -0.09 -22.71
N GLY A 431 8.16 0.54 -22.76
CA GLY A 431 8.42 1.84 -22.14
C GLY A 431 7.70 3.03 -22.80
N ARG A 432 7.06 2.82 -23.96
CA ARG A 432 6.23 3.80 -24.66
C ARG A 432 4.74 3.66 -24.40
N ILE A 433 4.34 2.68 -23.56
CA ILE A 433 2.93 2.34 -23.29
C ILE A 433 2.62 2.72 -21.85
N ALA A 434 1.76 3.72 -21.70
CA ALA A 434 1.40 4.27 -20.40
C ALA A 434 0.84 3.22 -19.45
N ASP A 435 -0.07 2.37 -19.97
CA ASP A 435 -0.72 1.30 -19.20
C ASP A 435 0.28 0.37 -18.55
N ILE A 436 1.30 -0.06 -19.32
CA ILE A 436 2.33 -0.96 -18.82
C ILE A 436 3.20 -0.27 -17.76
N VAL A 437 3.52 1.02 -17.97
CA VAL A 437 4.28 1.79 -16.95
C VAL A 437 3.49 1.89 -15.64
N TYR A 438 2.16 2.06 -15.72
CA TYR A 438 1.31 2.14 -14.52
C TYR A 438 1.16 0.78 -13.85
N HIS A 439 1.04 -0.30 -14.64
CA HIS A 439 0.95 -1.68 -14.16
C HIS A 439 2.23 -2.05 -13.38
N GLU A 440 3.41 -1.91 -13.98
CA GLU A 440 4.68 -2.23 -13.30
C GLU A 440 4.89 -1.44 -12.02
N PHE A 441 4.42 -0.18 -12.00
CA PHE A 441 4.44 0.60 -10.76
C PHE A 441 3.42 0.10 -9.73
N GLY A 442 2.32 -0.51 -10.15
CA GLY A 442 1.34 -1.17 -9.29
C GLY A 442 1.97 -2.25 -8.41
N HIS A 443 2.81 -3.13 -8.99
CA HIS A 443 3.59 -4.11 -8.23
C HIS A 443 4.50 -3.45 -7.17
N SER A 444 5.14 -2.34 -7.56
CA SER A 444 5.96 -1.58 -6.62
C SER A 444 5.13 -1.01 -5.46
N VAL A 445 3.94 -0.49 -5.74
CA VAL A 445 3.01 0.00 -4.70
C VAL A 445 2.58 -1.14 -3.77
N HIS A 446 2.23 -2.30 -4.31
CA HIS A 446 1.87 -3.47 -3.52
C HIS A 446 3.01 -3.87 -2.59
N GLN A 447 4.17 -4.20 -3.16
CA GLN A 447 5.32 -4.69 -2.39
C GLN A 447 5.80 -3.70 -1.32
N GLN A 448 5.87 -2.42 -1.64
CA GLN A 448 6.32 -1.37 -0.70
C GLN A 448 5.24 -0.92 0.27
N GLY A 449 3.97 -1.18 -0.05
CA GLY A 449 2.82 -0.81 0.75
C GLY A 449 2.44 -1.83 1.82
N LEU A 450 2.89 -3.09 1.71
CA LEU A 450 2.55 -4.15 2.64
C LEU A 450 2.86 -3.79 4.09
N ILE A 451 1.93 -4.06 4.97
CA ILE A 451 2.12 -3.90 6.41
C ILE A 451 2.70 -5.21 6.96
N PRO A 452 3.94 -5.22 7.47
CA PRO A 452 4.59 -6.45 7.93
C PRO A 452 3.78 -7.17 9.02
N GLY A 453 3.53 -8.47 8.83
CA GLY A 453 2.77 -9.30 9.75
C GLY A 453 1.25 -9.12 9.66
N VAL A 454 0.75 -8.37 8.66
CA VAL A 454 -0.67 -8.18 8.37
C VAL A 454 -0.98 -8.60 6.94
N GLY A 455 -0.39 -7.94 5.94
CA GLY A 455 -0.55 -8.29 4.54
C GLY A 455 0.58 -9.18 4.03
N ALA A 456 0.36 -9.87 2.92
CA ALA A 456 1.34 -10.69 2.24
C ALA A 456 1.34 -10.39 0.73
N PHE A 457 2.50 -10.63 0.08
CA PHE A 457 2.58 -10.55 -1.37
C PHE A 457 2.08 -11.86 -1.96
N GLU A 458 1.07 -11.78 -2.79
CA GLU A 458 0.54 -12.89 -3.59
C GLU A 458 0.53 -12.49 -5.06
N GLY A 459 0.96 -13.37 -5.94
CA GLY A 459 1.23 -13.05 -7.34
C GLY A 459 -0.01 -12.61 -8.10
N ALA A 460 -1.08 -13.39 -8.06
CA ALA A 460 -2.30 -13.09 -8.80
C ALA A 460 -3.02 -11.83 -8.26
N LEU A 461 -3.02 -11.63 -6.94
CA LEU A 461 -3.49 -10.39 -6.34
C LEU A 461 -2.67 -9.21 -6.88
N SER A 462 -1.34 -9.34 -6.91
CA SER A 462 -0.44 -8.27 -7.37
C SER A 462 -0.68 -7.90 -8.84
N GLU A 463 -0.94 -8.89 -9.70
CA GLU A 463 -1.30 -8.66 -11.10
C GLU A 463 -2.61 -7.88 -11.23
N GLY A 464 -3.67 -8.36 -10.58
CA GLY A 464 -4.99 -7.74 -10.71
C GLY A 464 -5.06 -6.32 -10.17
N ILE A 465 -4.41 -6.04 -9.06
CA ILE A 465 -4.39 -4.68 -8.47
C ILE A 465 -3.52 -3.72 -9.30
N SER A 466 -2.53 -4.22 -10.01
CA SER A 466 -1.70 -3.45 -10.93
C SER A 466 -2.47 -3.12 -12.22
N ASP A 467 -3.25 -4.07 -12.73
CA ASP A 467 -4.18 -3.85 -13.84
C ASP A 467 -5.23 -2.78 -13.48
N TYR A 468 -5.82 -2.85 -12.28
CA TYR A 468 -6.76 -1.84 -11.81
C TYR A 468 -6.13 -0.45 -11.71
N LEU A 469 -4.91 -0.31 -11.18
CA LEU A 469 -4.22 0.99 -11.13
C LEU A 469 -4.06 1.60 -12.53
N SER A 470 -3.73 0.78 -13.51
CA SER A 470 -3.63 1.22 -14.89
C SER A 470 -4.99 1.65 -15.44
N ALA A 471 -6.03 0.86 -15.21
CA ALA A 471 -7.39 1.11 -15.68
C ALA A 471 -8.00 2.37 -15.08
N THR A 472 -7.84 2.60 -13.78
CA THR A 472 -8.40 3.81 -13.12
C THR A 472 -7.76 5.09 -13.62
N ILE A 473 -6.44 5.08 -13.95
CA ILE A 473 -5.72 6.24 -14.51
C ILE A 473 -6.11 6.51 -15.96
N THR A 474 -6.34 5.46 -16.75
CA THR A 474 -6.69 5.56 -18.18
C THR A 474 -8.19 5.71 -18.43
N ASP A 475 -9.02 5.45 -17.42
CA ASP A 475 -10.49 5.37 -17.47
C ASP A 475 -10.97 4.37 -18.53
N ASP A 476 -10.31 3.20 -18.64
CA ASP A 476 -10.56 2.15 -19.61
C ASP A 476 -10.26 0.78 -19.00
N SER A 477 -11.19 -0.17 -19.10
CA SER A 477 -11.06 -1.55 -18.58
C SER A 477 -10.07 -2.42 -19.36
N GLY A 478 -9.69 -2.00 -20.56
CA GLY A 478 -8.73 -2.74 -21.39
C GLY A 478 -7.29 -2.33 -21.16
N LEU A 479 -6.47 -3.20 -20.58
CA LEU A 479 -5.06 -2.94 -20.32
C LEU A 479 -4.18 -3.10 -21.57
N GLY A 480 -3.17 -2.26 -21.72
CA GLY A 480 -2.07 -2.45 -22.67
C GLY A 480 -2.46 -2.15 -24.12
N ARG A 481 -3.41 -1.26 -24.36
CA ARG A 481 -3.68 -0.79 -25.72
C ARG A 481 -2.45 -0.12 -26.31
N GLY A 482 -2.11 -0.51 -27.55
CA GLY A 482 -0.87 -0.12 -28.21
C GLY A 482 0.27 -1.12 -28.06
N PHE A 483 0.04 -2.23 -27.35
CA PHE A 483 1.06 -3.28 -27.21
C PHE A 483 1.28 -4.05 -28.50
N PHE A 484 0.21 -4.45 -29.18
CA PHE A 484 0.30 -5.17 -30.44
C PHE A 484 0.47 -4.21 -31.62
N VAL A 485 1.57 -4.33 -32.37
CA VAL A 485 1.86 -3.49 -33.54
C VAL A 485 0.75 -3.56 -34.59
N ASP A 486 0.26 -4.78 -34.87
CA ASP A 486 -0.76 -5.02 -35.89
C ASP A 486 -2.20 -4.81 -35.42
N ALA A 487 -2.41 -4.70 -34.09
CA ALA A 487 -3.72 -4.52 -33.48
C ALA A 487 -3.68 -3.52 -32.30
N PRO A 488 -3.31 -2.26 -32.55
CA PRO A 488 -2.99 -1.32 -31.47
C PRO A 488 -4.18 -0.92 -30.59
N ASN A 489 -5.41 -1.20 -31.02
CA ASN A 489 -6.62 -0.92 -30.24
C ASN A 489 -7.09 -2.12 -29.41
N GLU A 490 -6.53 -3.31 -29.64
CA GLU A 490 -6.84 -4.49 -28.85
C GLU A 490 -6.08 -4.41 -27.52
N PRO A 491 -6.74 -4.62 -26.38
CA PRO A 491 -6.06 -4.71 -25.10
C PRO A 491 -5.34 -6.05 -24.98
N MET A 492 -4.29 -6.09 -24.18
CA MET A 492 -3.66 -7.35 -23.76
C MET A 492 -4.59 -8.16 -22.88
N ARG A 493 -5.25 -7.51 -21.96
CA ARG A 493 -6.23 -8.04 -21.01
C ARG A 493 -7.42 -7.11 -20.91
N GLU A 494 -8.62 -7.66 -20.70
CA GLU A 494 -9.87 -6.91 -20.55
C GLU A 494 -10.54 -7.28 -19.24
N MET A 495 -10.69 -6.31 -18.35
CA MET A 495 -11.28 -6.49 -17.02
C MET A 495 -12.82 -6.55 -17.05
N ASN A 496 -13.44 -5.92 -18.07
CA ASN A 496 -14.88 -5.92 -18.27
C ASN A 496 -15.20 -6.45 -19.68
N PRO A 497 -15.02 -7.77 -19.92
CA PRO A 497 -15.24 -8.36 -21.23
C PRO A 497 -16.74 -8.42 -21.54
N GLN A 498 -17.09 -8.30 -22.84
CA GLN A 498 -18.46 -8.57 -23.28
C GLN A 498 -18.80 -10.06 -23.09
N GLY A 499 -19.46 -10.40 -22.03
CA GLY A 499 -19.88 -11.78 -21.75
C GLY A 499 -19.66 -12.13 -20.29
N GLN A 500 -19.03 -13.28 -20.04
CA GLN A 500 -18.75 -13.72 -18.69
C GLN A 500 -17.43 -13.15 -18.22
N GLU A 501 -17.45 -12.51 -17.06
CA GLU A 501 -16.26 -12.01 -16.36
C GLU A 501 -15.62 -13.14 -15.55
N ALA A 502 -14.35 -12.96 -15.20
CA ALA A 502 -13.61 -13.93 -14.41
C ALA A 502 -14.14 -14.00 -12.97
N ARG A 503 -14.32 -15.22 -12.45
CA ARG A 503 -14.94 -15.51 -11.16
C ARG A 503 -14.05 -16.40 -10.29
N TRP A 504 -14.09 -16.16 -9.02
CA TRP A 504 -13.49 -16.99 -8.00
C TRP A 504 -14.50 -18.07 -7.53
N PRO A 505 -14.12 -19.34 -7.32
CA PRO A 505 -12.82 -19.95 -7.68
C PRO A 505 -12.76 -20.57 -9.07
N GLU A 506 -13.80 -20.40 -9.89
CA GLU A 506 -14.02 -21.14 -11.13
C GLU A 506 -12.98 -20.83 -12.21
N ASP A 507 -12.49 -19.58 -12.24
CA ASP A 507 -11.56 -19.07 -13.26
C ASP A 507 -10.15 -18.81 -12.69
N ILE A 508 -9.75 -19.57 -11.66
CA ILE A 508 -8.37 -19.58 -11.20
C ILE A 508 -7.52 -20.34 -12.22
N GLU A 509 -6.49 -19.70 -12.73
CA GLU A 509 -5.55 -20.26 -13.69
C GLU A 509 -4.12 -20.25 -13.13
N PRO A 510 -3.21 -21.10 -13.62
CA PRO A 510 -1.80 -21.08 -13.25
C PRO A 510 -1.10 -19.77 -13.64
N ASP A 511 -1.61 -19.06 -14.65
CA ASP A 511 -1.14 -17.73 -15.01
C ASP A 511 -1.67 -16.68 -14.03
N PRO A 512 -0.81 -16.04 -13.21
CA PRO A 512 -1.26 -15.05 -12.24
C PRO A 512 -1.93 -13.84 -12.88
N HIS A 513 -1.63 -13.52 -14.14
CA HIS A 513 -2.29 -12.43 -14.85
C HIS A 513 -3.76 -12.77 -15.16
N ALA A 514 -4.04 -14.02 -15.56
CA ALA A 514 -5.39 -14.48 -15.83
C ALA A 514 -6.22 -14.55 -14.53
N THR A 515 -5.68 -15.15 -13.48
CA THR A 515 -6.31 -15.17 -12.14
C THR A 515 -6.50 -13.75 -11.57
N GLY A 516 -5.55 -12.85 -11.80
CA GLY A 516 -5.61 -11.46 -11.38
C GLY A 516 -6.80 -10.70 -11.94
N LEU A 517 -7.32 -11.09 -13.12
CA LEU A 517 -8.51 -10.45 -13.71
C LEU A 517 -9.76 -10.56 -12.81
N ILE A 518 -9.81 -11.52 -11.89
CA ILE A 518 -10.91 -11.66 -10.94
C ILE A 518 -10.99 -10.41 -10.06
N ILE A 519 -9.90 -10.03 -9.41
CA ILE A 519 -9.90 -8.84 -8.53
C ILE A 519 -9.83 -7.53 -9.31
N ALA A 520 -9.20 -7.53 -10.49
CA ALA A 520 -9.19 -6.36 -11.35
C ALA A 520 -10.60 -6.00 -11.84
N GLY A 521 -11.38 -6.99 -12.29
CA GLY A 521 -12.80 -6.84 -12.64
C GLY A 521 -13.65 -6.42 -11.46
N THR A 522 -13.46 -7.05 -10.29
CA THR A 522 -14.16 -6.69 -9.06
C THR A 522 -13.98 -5.20 -8.70
N LEU A 523 -12.75 -4.70 -8.75
CA LEU A 523 -12.46 -3.29 -8.44
C LEU A 523 -12.98 -2.35 -9.53
N TRP A 524 -13.00 -2.80 -10.78
CA TRP A 524 -13.58 -2.02 -11.88
C TRP A 524 -15.09 -1.88 -11.73
N ASP A 525 -15.79 -2.94 -11.39
CA ASP A 525 -17.23 -2.94 -11.12
C ASP A 525 -17.57 -2.12 -9.88
N LEU A 526 -16.82 -2.26 -8.80
CA LEU A 526 -16.97 -1.42 -7.61
C LEU A 526 -16.80 0.06 -7.96
N ARG A 527 -15.82 0.37 -8.82
CA ARG A 527 -15.60 1.74 -9.28
C ARG A 527 -16.80 2.25 -10.08
N ALA A 528 -17.39 1.43 -10.93
CA ALA A 528 -18.58 1.79 -11.70
C ALA A 528 -19.77 2.06 -10.79
N ASP A 529 -20.05 1.15 -9.85
CA ASP A 529 -21.16 1.27 -8.89
C ASP A 529 -21.01 2.50 -7.99
N LEU A 530 -19.81 2.74 -7.45
CA LEU A 530 -19.56 3.91 -6.60
C LEU A 530 -19.61 5.22 -7.40
N ARG A 531 -19.20 5.23 -8.66
CA ARG A 531 -19.36 6.40 -9.56
C ARG A 531 -20.81 6.69 -9.86
N ASP A 532 -21.63 5.67 -10.01
CA ASP A 532 -23.07 5.84 -10.20
C ASP A 532 -23.75 6.38 -8.94
N LYS A 533 -23.34 5.93 -7.77
CA LYS A 533 -23.90 6.36 -6.47
C LYS A 533 -23.42 7.74 -6.04
N LEU A 534 -22.12 8.01 -6.11
CA LEU A 534 -21.46 9.19 -5.52
C LEU A 534 -21.09 10.24 -6.56
N GLY A 535 -21.16 9.89 -7.85
CA GLY A 535 -20.64 10.68 -8.95
C GLY A 535 -19.19 10.32 -9.32
N PRO A 536 -18.76 10.68 -10.56
CA PRO A 536 -17.50 10.16 -11.12
C PRO A 536 -16.24 10.44 -10.28
N ALA A 537 -16.14 11.63 -9.67
CA ALA A 537 -14.95 12.00 -8.92
C ALA A 537 -14.90 11.34 -7.54
N GLU A 538 -16.00 11.39 -6.78
CA GLU A 538 -16.06 10.84 -5.42
C GLU A 538 -16.03 9.31 -5.45
N GLY A 539 -16.76 8.68 -6.38
CA GLY A 539 -16.77 7.24 -6.54
C GLY A 539 -15.40 6.69 -6.92
N THR A 540 -14.70 7.30 -7.89
CA THR A 540 -13.32 6.91 -8.22
C THR A 540 -12.38 7.08 -7.02
N ALA A 541 -12.44 8.22 -6.34
CA ALA A 541 -11.56 8.47 -5.19
C ALA A 541 -11.77 7.47 -4.04
N LEU A 542 -13.03 7.06 -3.79
CA LEU A 542 -13.32 6.06 -2.77
C LEU A 542 -12.83 4.67 -3.19
N THR A 543 -13.05 4.27 -4.44
CA THR A 543 -12.55 2.97 -4.92
C THR A 543 -11.03 2.91 -4.88
N ASP A 544 -10.36 3.98 -5.31
CA ASP A 544 -8.90 4.08 -5.25
C ASP A 544 -8.37 4.02 -3.81
N LYS A 545 -9.09 4.61 -2.84
CA LYS A 545 -8.79 4.49 -1.42
C LYS A 545 -8.97 3.04 -0.93
N ILE A 546 -10.08 2.39 -1.30
CA ILE A 546 -10.34 0.98 -0.97
C ILE A 546 -9.24 0.11 -1.56
N TRP A 547 -8.92 0.29 -2.84
CA TRP A 547 -7.80 -0.40 -3.50
C TRP A 547 -6.51 -0.27 -2.70
N PHE A 548 -6.03 0.96 -2.46
CA PHE A 548 -4.74 1.18 -1.81
C PHE A 548 -4.69 0.67 -0.37
N GLU A 549 -5.72 0.93 0.41
CA GLU A 549 -5.71 0.53 1.82
C GLU A 549 -5.93 -0.98 2.00
N SER A 550 -6.70 -1.64 1.12
CA SER A 550 -6.92 -3.08 1.20
C SER A 550 -5.67 -3.88 0.80
N ILE A 551 -4.99 -3.53 -0.29
CA ILE A 551 -3.79 -4.26 -0.75
C ILE A 551 -2.64 -4.27 0.28
N ARG A 552 -2.64 -3.34 1.20
CA ARG A 552 -1.64 -3.27 2.27
C ARG A 552 -1.84 -4.34 3.36
N ARG A 553 -3.05 -4.88 3.45
CA ARG A 553 -3.49 -5.80 4.51
C ARG A 553 -3.97 -7.13 3.98
N ALA A 554 -4.39 -7.19 2.74
CA ALA A 554 -4.81 -8.42 2.09
C ALA A 554 -3.63 -9.41 1.94
N VAL A 555 -3.94 -10.70 1.99
CA VAL A 555 -2.96 -11.77 1.83
C VAL A 555 -3.19 -12.57 0.54
N ASP A 556 -4.39 -12.47 -0.03
CA ASP A 556 -4.84 -13.12 -1.26
C ASP A 556 -6.04 -12.35 -1.85
N ILE A 557 -6.50 -12.78 -3.02
CA ILE A 557 -7.66 -12.17 -3.69
C ILE A 557 -8.93 -12.22 -2.82
N PRO A 558 -9.32 -13.34 -2.19
CA PRO A 558 -10.53 -13.38 -1.34
C PRO A 558 -10.47 -12.45 -0.12
N SER A 559 -9.30 -12.25 0.45
CA SER A 559 -9.13 -11.38 1.62
C SER A 559 -9.34 -9.89 1.32
N MET A 560 -9.36 -9.51 0.05
CA MET A 560 -9.70 -8.13 -0.36
C MET A 560 -11.13 -7.74 0.05
N TYR A 561 -12.08 -8.70 0.12
CA TYR A 561 -13.46 -8.41 0.50
C TYR A 561 -13.58 -7.85 1.92
N PRO A 562 -13.14 -8.55 2.98
CA PRO A 562 -13.22 -8.00 4.33
C PRO A 562 -12.39 -6.73 4.51
N GLU A 563 -11.27 -6.60 3.82
CA GLU A 563 -10.47 -5.38 3.87
C GLU A 563 -11.18 -4.18 3.21
N ALA A 564 -11.94 -4.40 2.14
CA ALA A 564 -12.77 -3.37 1.53
C ALA A 564 -13.84 -2.85 2.50
N LEU A 565 -14.48 -3.74 3.26
CA LEU A 565 -15.45 -3.35 4.30
C LEU A 565 -14.78 -2.55 5.42
N VAL A 566 -13.60 -2.97 5.89
CA VAL A 566 -12.84 -2.24 6.92
C VAL A 566 -12.48 -0.82 6.46
N VAL A 567 -12.19 -0.64 5.17
CA VAL A 567 -11.83 0.70 4.63
C VAL A 567 -13.05 1.61 4.47
N ASP A 568 -14.20 1.01 4.15
CA ASP A 568 -15.47 1.73 3.96
C ASP A 568 -16.19 2.05 5.28
N ASP A 569 -15.86 1.32 6.34
CA ASP A 569 -16.46 1.50 7.66
C ASP A 569 -16.19 2.90 8.24
N ASP A 570 -17.21 3.51 8.84
CA ASP A 570 -17.17 4.89 9.33
C ASP A 570 -17.26 5.03 10.85
N ASP A 571 -17.55 3.92 11.59
CA ASP A 571 -17.74 3.97 13.05
C ASP A 571 -16.95 2.91 13.85
N GLY A 572 -16.32 1.94 13.19
CA GLY A 572 -15.52 0.88 13.80
C GLY A 572 -16.34 -0.34 14.25
N ASP A 573 -17.57 -0.48 13.78
CA ASP A 573 -18.47 -1.61 14.07
C ASP A 573 -18.98 -2.27 12.78
N LEU A 574 -18.21 -3.15 12.20
CA LEU A 574 -18.60 -3.88 10.98
C LEU A 574 -19.90 -4.70 11.10
N SER A 575 -20.42 -4.91 12.33
CA SER A 575 -21.65 -5.67 12.54
C SER A 575 -22.91 -4.88 12.19
N ASN A 576 -22.82 -3.57 12.09
CA ASN A 576 -23.93 -2.70 11.73
C ASN A 576 -23.93 -2.32 10.22
N GLY A 577 -22.96 -2.83 9.46
CA GLY A 577 -22.73 -2.55 8.03
C GLY A 577 -21.85 -1.35 7.78
N THR A 578 -21.54 -1.09 6.51
CA THR A 578 -20.70 0.05 6.10
C THR A 578 -21.45 0.94 5.11
N PRO A 579 -21.08 2.22 4.94
CA PRO A 579 -21.81 3.18 4.09
C PRO A 579 -22.03 2.72 2.65
N ASN A 580 -21.09 1.95 2.08
CA ASN A 580 -21.16 1.45 0.71
C ASN A 580 -21.13 -0.08 0.63
N GLU A 581 -21.52 -0.76 1.69
CA GLU A 581 -21.55 -2.24 1.75
C GLU A 581 -22.33 -2.84 0.58
N CYS A 582 -23.41 -2.20 0.16
CA CYS A 582 -24.25 -2.66 -0.96
C CYS A 582 -23.45 -2.77 -2.27
N GLU A 583 -22.70 -1.75 -2.62
CA GLU A 583 -21.89 -1.67 -3.82
C GLU A 583 -20.70 -2.65 -3.74
N ILE A 584 -20.06 -2.73 -2.57
CA ILE A 584 -18.97 -3.68 -2.30
C ILE A 584 -19.50 -5.11 -2.46
N ASN A 585 -20.60 -5.44 -1.82
CA ASN A 585 -21.18 -6.78 -1.90
C ASN A 585 -21.53 -7.18 -3.34
N ARG A 586 -22.12 -6.27 -4.13
CA ARG A 586 -22.48 -6.55 -5.53
C ARG A 586 -21.25 -6.86 -6.37
N ALA A 587 -20.23 -6.02 -6.31
CA ALA A 587 -19.02 -6.18 -7.09
C ALA A 587 -18.29 -7.49 -6.71
N PHE A 588 -18.09 -7.75 -5.44
CA PHE A 588 -17.42 -8.97 -4.98
C PHE A 588 -18.24 -10.23 -5.24
N TYR A 589 -19.56 -10.16 -5.16
CA TYR A 589 -20.43 -11.29 -5.54
C TYR A 589 -20.38 -11.59 -7.02
N ALA A 590 -20.40 -10.58 -7.89
CA ALA A 590 -20.34 -10.77 -9.34
C ALA A 590 -19.10 -11.59 -9.75
N HIS A 591 -18.00 -11.42 -9.02
CA HIS A 591 -16.74 -12.13 -9.26
C HIS A 591 -16.50 -13.34 -8.33
N GLY A 592 -17.54 -13.84 -7.64
CA GLY A 592 -17.46 -15.05 -6.81
C GLY A 592 -16.69 -14.89 -5.49
N LEU A 593 -16.24 -13.67 -5.14
CA LEU A 593 -15.50 -13.36 -3.92
C LEU A 593 -16.39 -13.19 -2.70
N LEU A 594 -17.69 -13.12 -2.90
CA LEU A 594 -18.71 -13.21 -1.88
C LEU A 594 -19.63 -14.38 -2.28
N GLY A 595 -19.50 -15.49 -1.60
CA GLY A 595 -20.17 -16.73 -1.98
C GLY A 595 -21.25 -17.17 -0.98
N PRO A 596 -21.91 -18.28 -1.26
CA PRO A 596 -22.91 -18.86 -0.36
C PRO A 596 -22.37 -19.23 1.02
N ALA A 597 -21.09 -19.53 1.18
CA ALA A 597 -20.47 -19.75 2.49
C ALA A 597 -20.51 -18.48 3.37
N ASP A 598 -20.47 -17.31 2.74
CA ASP A 598 -20.48 -16.01 3.44
C ASP A 598 -21.89 -15.60 3.88
N ILE A 599 -22.93 -16.21 3.32
CA ILE A 599 -24.32 -16.02 3.78
C ILE A 599 -24.67 -16.87 5.01
N GLY A 600 -23.71 -17.65 5.55
CA GLY A 600 -23.88 -18.41 6.79
C GLY A 600 -24.76 -19.64 6.65
N ALA A 601 -24.90 -20.22 5.45
CA ALA A 601 -25.55 -21.50 5.26
C ALA A 601 -24.67 -22.64 5.78
N THR A 602 -25.22 -23.50 6.60
CA THR A 602 -24.51 -24.67 7.18
C THR A 602 -25.31 -25.95 7.01
N VAL A 603 -24.61 -27.03 6.66
CA VAL A 603 -25.21 -28.38 6.60
C VAL A 603 -24.84 -29.14 7.87
N THR A 604 -25.84 -29.65 8.54
CA THR A 604 -25.64 -30.44 9.78
C THR A 604 -26.37 -31.77 9.71
N LEU A 605 -25.79 -32.77 10.39
CA LEU A 605 -26.40 -34.07 10.63
C LEU A 605 -26.87 -34.15 12.08
N ALA A 606 -28.07 -34.68 12.27
CA ALA A 606 -28.55 -35.04 13.60
C ALA A 606 -28.38 -36.54 13.89
N ALA A 607 -28.60 -36.95 15.12
CA ALA A 607 -28.58 -38.36 15.49
C ALA A 607 -29.56 -39.18 14.68
N ALA A 608 -29.18 -40.42 14.34
CA ALA A 608 -30.06 -41.35 13.61
C ALA A 608 -31.36 -41.62 14.35
N THR A 609 -32.46 -41.64 13.62
CA THR A 609 -33.79 -41.99 14.09
C THR A 609 -34.23 -43.27 13.38
N PRO A 610 -35.29 -43.94 13.84
CA PRO A 610 -35.87 -45.08 13.12
C PRO A 610 -36.33 -44.76 11.67
N ALA A 611 -36.61 -43.50 11.37
CA ALA A 611 -36.98 -43.02 10.05
C ALA A 611 -35.81 -42.65 9.14
N GLY A 612 -34.60 -42.48 9.68
CA GLY A 612 -33.42 -42.05 8.96
C GLY A 612 -32.60 -41.04 9.75
N ILE A 613 -31.58 -40.50 9.12
CA ILE A 613 -30.66 -39.52 9.70
C ILE A 613 -31.07 -38.13 9.19
N PRO A 614 -31.52 -37.22 10.04
CA PRO A 614 -31.89 -35.89 9.60
C PRO A 614 -30.67 -35.10 9.11
N VAL A 615 -30.76 -34.61 7.88
CA VAL A 615 -29.82 -33.65 7.27
C VAL A 615 -30.52 -32.31 7.23
N THR A 616 -29.89 -31.31 7.77
CA THR A 616 -30.44 -29.96 7.84
C THR A 616 -29.50 -28.97 7.16
N LEU A 617 -30.03 -28.21 6.21
CA LEU A 617 -29.39 -26.97 5.72
C LEU A 617 -30.01 -25.81 6.49
N ALA A 618 -29.26 -25.20 7.37
CA ALA A 618 -29.69 -24.03 8.13
C ALA A 618 -29.15 -22.76 7.41
N ILE A 619 -30.06 -21.79 7.25
CA ILE A 619 -29.72 -20.47 6.74
C ILE A 619 -29.46 -19.59 7.98
N GLY A 620 -28.17 -19.39 8.32
CA GLY A 620 -27.78 -18.79 9.59
C GLY A 620 -27.38 -17.33 9.52
N GLY A 621 -27.19 -16.78 8.31
CA GLY A 621 -26.75 -15.42 8.12
C GLY A 621 -27.87 -14.42 7.90
N GLN A 622 -27.62 -13.15 8.24
CA GLN A 622 -28.40 -12.06 7.69
C GLN A 622 -28.06 -11.97 6.19
N PRO A 623 -29.04 -11.69 5.31
CA PRO A 623 -28.73 -11.37 3.92
C PRO A 623 -27.70 -10.24 3.89
N LYS A 624 -26.64 -10.41 3.10
CA LYS A 624 -25.69 -9.31 2.86
C LYS A 624 -26.41 -8.17 2.15
N ALA A 625 -26.09 -6.95 2.49
CA ALA A 625 -26.73 -5.79 1.89
C ALA A 625 -26.69 -5.87 0.35
N CYS A 626 -27.84 -5.76 -0.31
CA CYS A 626 -28.05 -5.83 -1.76
C CYS A 626 -27.66 -7.14 -2.47
N VAL A 627 -27.28 -8.19 -1.74
CA VAL A 627 -27.03 -9.53 -2.25
C VAL A 627 -27.98 -10.50 -1.53
N ASP A 628 -29.14 -10.72 -2.14
CA ASP A 628 -30.21 -11.52 -1.54
C ASP A 628 -30.08 -12.99 -1.97
N LEU A 629 -29.09 -13.66 -1.43
CA LEU A 629 -28.77 -15.07 -1.72
C LEU A 629 -29.49 -16.00 -0.72
N VAL A 630 -30.80 -15.95 -0.70
CA VAL A 630 -31.58 -16.84 0.16
C VAL A 630 -31.90 -18.13 -0.60
N PRO A 631 -31.60 -19.32 -0.06
CA PRO A 631 -32.07 -20.56 -0.65
C PRO A 631 -33.61 -20.60 -0.72
N THR A 632 -34.15 -20.82 -1.91
CA THR A 632 -35.57 -20.89 -2.19
C THR A 632 -36.08 -22.33 -2.22
N SER A 633 -35.23 -23.27 -2.61
CA SER A 633 -35.46 -24.70 -2.56
C SER A 633 -34.17 -25.46 -2.27
N ALA A 634 -34.25 -26.68 -1.75
CA ALA A 634 -33.09 -27.55 -1.57
C ALA A 634 -33.40 -29.02 -1.83
N VAL A 635 -32.42 -29.74 -2.29
CA VAL A 635 -32.49 -31.18 -2.58
C VAL A 635 -31.33 -31.89 -1.89
N LEU A 636 -31.60 -32.93 -1.12
CA LEU A 636 -30.61 -33.84 -0.58
C LEU A 636 -30.31 -34.92 -1.65
N ARG A 637 -29.06 -34.99 -2.09
CA ARG A 637 -28.52 -36.04 -2.97
C ARG A 637 -27.68 -36.98 -2.13
N TRP A 638 -27.75 -38.28 -2.42
CA TRP A 638 -26.97 -39.26 -1.69
C TRP A 638 -26.70 -40.52 -2.51
N ARG A 639 -25.62 -41.22 -2.20
CA ARG A 639 -25.23 -42.51 -2.76
C ARG A 639 -24.38 -43.30 -1.75
N LEU A 640 -24.26 -44.62 -1.97
CA LEU A 640 -23.21 -45.39 -1.27
C LEU A 640 -21.86 -45.12 -1.89
N PHE A 641 -20.79 -45.03 -1.08
CA PHE A 641 -19.46 -44.80 -1.56
C PHE A 641 -19.05 -45.75 -2.68
N GLY A 642 -18.59 -45.23 -3.80
CA GLY A 642 -18.23 -45.99 -4.99
C GLY A 642 -19.39 -46.44 -5.88
N ASN A 643 -20.65 -46.16 -5.53
CA ASN A 643 -21.83 -46.44 -6.36
C ASN A 643 -22.15 -45.17 -7.19
N PRO A 644 -22.28 -45.29 -8.54
CA PRO A 644 -22.61 -44.13 -9.38
C PRO A 644 -24.08 -43.69 -9.27
N ASP A 645 -24.95 -44.55 -8.71
CA ASP A 645 -26.42 -44.29 -8.65
C ASP A 645 -26.75 -43.27 -7.53
N VAL A 646 -26.90 -42.00 -7.93
CA VAL A 646 -27.32 -40.92 -7.05
C VAL A 646 -28.84 -40.91 -6.86
N LYS A 647 -29.30 -40.80 -5.63
CA LYS A 647 -30.70 -40.66 -5.26
C LYS A 647 -30.93 -39.23 -4.76
N GLU A 648 -32.14 -38.71 -5.02
CA GLU A 648 -32.50 -37.33 -4.65
C GLU A 648 -33.78 -37.32 -3.79
N VAL A 649 -33.81 -36.42 -2.81
CA VAL A 649 -34.99 -36.18 -1.95
C VAL A 649 -35.13 -34.68 -1.77
N ALA A 650 -36.31 -34.12 -2.09
CA ALA A 650 -36.59 -32.73 -1.83
C ALA A 650 -36.57 -32.46 -0.30
N MET A 651 -36.01 -31.34 0.10
CA MET A 651 -35.94 -30.95 1.51
C MET A 651 -37.11 -30.03 1.88
N ASP A 652 -37.73 -30.30 3.01
CA ASP A 652 -38.85 -29.49 3.55
C ASP A 652 -38.29 -28.22 4.24
N LEU A 653 -38.81 -27.06 3.87
CA LEU A 653 -38.48 -25.78 4.50
C LEU A 653 -39.42 -25.50 5.68
N ALA A 654 -38.85 -25.37 6.86
CA ALA A 654 -39.51 -24.87 8.07
C ALA A 654 -38.54 -24.06 8.93
N ASP A 655 -38.98 -22.92 9.45
CA ASP A 655 -38.22 -22.07 10.37
C ASP A 655 -36.79 -21.71 9.83
N GLN A 656 -36.72 -21.35 8.56
CA GLN A 656 -35.45 -21.04 7.84
C GLN A 656 -34.46 -22.22 7.78
N LYS A 657 -34.95 -23.44 7.85
CA LYS A 657 -34.16 -24.67 7.72
C LYS A 657 -34.79 -25.58 6.69
N PHE A 658 -33.98 -26.09 5.82
CA PHE A 658 -34.37 -27.20 4.93
C PHE A 658 -33.97 -28.52 5.57
N THR A 659 -34.87 -29.45 5.68
CA THR A 659 -34.60 -30.75 6.31
C THR A 659 -35.11 -31.92 5.46
N ALA A 660 -34.26 -32.94 5.32
CA ALA A 660 -34.63 -34.22 4.75
C ALA A 660 -34.00 -35.37 5.53
N LEU A 661 -34.45 -36.58 5.29
CA LEU A 661 -33.95 -37.81 5.93
C LEU A 661 -33.00 -38.53 5.00
N LEU A 662 -31.75 -38.68 5.39
CA LEU A 662 -30.81 -39.60 4.79
C LEU A 662 -31.14 -41.04 5.24
N PRO A 663 -31.34 -42.02 4.38
CA PRO A 663 -31.63 -43.39 4.80
C PRO A 663 -30.48 -43.99 5.61
N THR A 664 -30.82 -44.79 6.59
CA THR A 664 -29.84 -45.65 7.24
C THR A 664 -29.38 -46.74 6.30
N ALA A 665 -28.08 -46.96 6.21
CA ALA A 665 -27.47 -48.00 5.40
C ALA A 665 -27.07 -49.20 6.29
N ALA A 666 -26.63 -50.29 5.67
CA ALA A 666 -26.08 -51.44 6.39
C ALA A 666 -24.83 -51.04 7.20
N ALA A 667 -24.56 -51.75 8.30
CA ALA A 667 -23.33 -51.55 9.00
C ALA A 667 -22.10 -51.73 8.11
N ASP A 668 -20.99 -51.02 8.43
CA ASP A 668 -19.76 -51.02 7.65
C ASP A 668 -19.95 -50.46 6.24
N THR A 669 -20.73 -49.41 6.09
CA THR A 669 -20.89 -48.69 4.83
C THR A 669 -20.59 -47.19 5.01
N VAL A 670 -20.08 -46.57 3.97
CA VAL A 670 -19.97 -45.12 3.84
C VAL A 670 -21.04 -44.61 2.93
N THR A 671 -21.84 -43.68 3.42
CA THR A 671 -22.81 -42.97 2.58
C THR A 671 -22.23 -41.60 2.23
N GLU A 672 -22.23 -41.28 0.92
CA GLU A 672 -21.91 -39.95 0.44
C GLU A 672 -23.20 -39.16 0.25
N TYR A 673 -23.23 -37.91 0.67
CA TYR A 673 -24.38 -37.02 0.52
C TYR A 673 -23.95 -35.59 0.22
N GLN A 674 -24.80 -34.87 -0.48
CA GLN A 674 -24.66 -33.42 -0.73
C GLN A 674 -26.03 -32.77 -0.66
N VAL A 675 -26.05 -31.48 -0.34
CA VAL A 675 -27.23 -30.64 -0.42
C VAL A 675 -27.07 -29.67 -1.56
N VAL A 676 -28.01 -29.66 -2.51
CA VAL A 676 -28.02 -28.70 -3.62
C VAL A 676 -29.17 -27.74 -3.35
N ALA A 677 -28.87 -26.46 -3.19
CA ALA A 677 -29.87 -25.41 -2.98
C ALA A 677 -29.94 -24.49 -4.20
N GLU A 678 -31.17 -24.10 -4.55
CA GLU A 678 -31.45 -23.03 -5.52
C GLU A 678 -31.61 -21.73 -4.77
N LEU A 679 -30.89 -20.69 -5.21
CA LEU A 679 -30.90 -19.37 -4.58
C LEU A 679 -31.96 -18.47 -5.20
N SER A 680 -32.24 -17.33 -4.57
CA SER A 680 -33.24 -16.36 -5.01
C SER A 680 -32.97 -15.74 -6.39
N ASP A 681 -31.71 -15.75 -6.85
CA ASP A 681 -31.28 -15.34 -8.19
C ASP A 681 -31.38 -16.47 -9.24
N ALA A 682 -31.95 -17.63 -8.87
CA ALA A 682 -32.02 -18.85 -9.68
C ALA A 682 -30.67 -19.55 -9.93
N THR A 683 -29.59 -19.14 -9.30
CA THR A 683 -28.35 -19.91 -9.28
C THR A 683 -28.46 -21.10 -8.32
N THR A 684 -27.58 -22.10 -8.49
CA THR A 684 -27.54 -23.28 -7.62
C THR A 684 -26.22 -23.35 -6.90
N VAL A 685 -26.27 -23.71 -5.63
CA VAL A 685 -25.08 -23.98 -4.83
C VAL A 685 -25.14 -25.38 -4.25
N SER A 686 -24.01 -26.07 -4.27
CA SER A 686 -23.86 -27.40 -3.69
C SER A 686 -23.05 -27.32 -2.40
N PHE A 687 -23.51 -28.00 -1.36
CA PHE A 687 -22.83 -28.22 -0.11
C PHE A 687 -22.39 -29.67 -0.02
N PRO A 688 -21.10 -29.97 0.23
CA PRO A 688 -20.01 -29.04 0.51
C PRO A 688 -19.63 -28.17 -0.71
N ILE A 689 -19.16 -26.97 -0.45
CA ILE A 689 -18.66 -26.07 -1.50
C ILE A 689 -17.21 -26.46 -1.80
N ASN A 690 -17.04 -27.55 -2.55
CA ASN A 690 -15.74 -28.05 -3.01
C ASN A 690 -15.95 -28.81 -4.31
N LEU A 691 -15.56 -28.24 -5.43
CA LEU A 691 -15.78 -28.83 -6.76
C LEU A 691 -14.97 -30.11 -6.97
N ALA A 692 -13.80 -30.22 -6.41
CA ALA A 692 -12.94 -31.40 -6.52
C ALA A 692 -13.40 -32.56 -5.61
N ASP A 693 -14.18 -32.25 -4.55
CA ASP A 693 -14.71 -33.25 -3.62
C ASP A 693 -16.12 -32.85 -3.14
N PRO A 694 -17.16 -32.99 -4.01
CA PRO A 694 -18.49 -32.41 -3.76
C PRO A 694 -19.38 -33.24 -2.85
N TRP A 695 -18.85 -34.17 -2.06
CA TRP A 695 -19.66 -35.08 -1.25
C TRP A 695 -19.18 -35.08 0.20
N TYR A 696 -20.10 -34.87 1.16
CA TYR A 696 -19.88 -35.24 2.56
C TYR A 696 -19.85 -36.75 2.71
N GLN A 697 -19.11 -37.24 3.68
CA GLN A 697 -19.06 -38.65 4.01
C GLN A 697 -19.69 -38.90 5.38
N LEU A 698 -20.38 -40.02 5.49
CA LEU A 698 -20.94 -40.53 6.73
C LEU A 698 -20.68 -42.03 6.81
N TYR A 699 -19.87 -42.43 7.74
CA TYR A 699 -19.69 -43.84 8.09
C TYR A 699 -20.86 -44.33 8.95
N GLN A 700 -21.40 -45.50 8.61
CA GLN A 700 -22.47 -46.14 9.34
C GLN A 700 -22.01 -47.52 9.82
N GLY A 701 -21.87 -47.68 11.13
CA GLY A 701 -21.38 -48.89 11.76
C GLY A 701 -20.75 -48.59 13.13
N GLU A 702 -20.53 -49.65 13.90
CA GLU A 702 -19.77 -49.53 15.15
C GLU A 702 -18.25 -49.56 14.85
N VAL A 703 -17.47 -48.69 15.48
CA VAL A 703 -16.04 -48.62 15.40
C VAL A 703 -15.44 -48.72 16.79
N THR A 704 -14.24 -49.31 16.85
CA THR A 704 -13.42 -49.36 18.07
C THR A 704 -12.20 -48.48 17.84
N PRO A 705 -11.97 -47.42 18.61
CA PRO A 705 -10.77 -46.61 18.53
C PRO A 705 -9.53 -47.45 18.86
N LEU A 706 -8.52 -47.44 17.96
CA LEU A 706 -7.20 -48.04 18.15
C LEU A 706 -6.19 -47.01 18.57
N TYR A 707 -6.28 -45.83 18.01
CA TYR A 707 -5.47 -44.67 18.34
C TYR A 707 -6.23 -43.43 17.91
N CYS A 708 -6.36 -42.44 18.81
CA CYS A 708 -6.95 -41.14 18.48
C CYS A 708 -6.05 -40.01 19.04
N SER A 709 -6.03 -38.88 18.37
CA SER A 709 -5.35 -37.65 18.81
C SER A 709 -6.15 -36.45 18.32
N GLY A 710 -6.46 -35.54 19.24
CA GLY A 710 -7.03 -34.21 18.93
C GLY A 710 -5.98 -33.11 18.83
N PHE A 711 -4.70 -33.48 18.97
CA PHE A 711 -3.55 -32.59 18.86
C PHE A 711 -3.51 -31.45 19.89
N GLU A 712 -4.18 -31.64 21.04
CA GLU A 712 -4.25 -30.63 22.11
C GLU A 712 -3.00 -30.63 22.98
N GLY A 713 -2.04 -29.79 22.62
CA GLY A 713 -0.78 -29.62 23.36
C GLY A 713 0.30 -30.65 23.04
N PRO A 714 1.52 -30.45 23.54
CA PRO A 714 2.70 -31.23 23.14
C PRO A 714 2.62 -32.72 23.42
N ALA A 715 1.88 -33.13 24.45
CA ALA A 715 1.76 -34.53 24.84
C ALA A 715 0.88 -35.36 23.89
N ASP A 716 -0.07 -34.72 23.24
CA ASP A 716 -0.99 -35.35 22.28
C ASP A 716 -0.37 -35.55 20.90
N GLY A 717 0.65 -34.76 20.60
CA GLY A 717 1.47 -34.89 19.40
C GLY A 717 2.73 -35.77 19.56
N ASP A 718 2.95 -36.39 20.70
CA ASP A 718 4.12 -37.23 20.94
C ASP A 718 4.17 -38.46 20.01
N GLY A 719 5.30 -38.63 19.34
CA GLY A 719 5.54 -39.73 18.42
C GLY A 719 5.18 -39.43 16.95
N TRP A 720 4.63 -38.27 16.66
CA TRP A 720 4.43 -37.80 15.29
C TRP A 720 5.75 -37.25 14.71
N GLU A 721 6.06 -37.62 13.47
CA GLU A 721 7.19 -37.09 12.71
C GLU A 721 6.76 -35.97 11.78
N ILE A 722 7.36 -34.81 11.97
CA ILE A 722 7.14 -33.62 11.15
C ILE A 722 8.29 -33.41 10.18
N LYS A 723 8.02 -33.22 8.88
CA LYS A 723 9.01 -32.81 7.87
C LYS A 723 8.43 -31.73 6.98
N GLY A 724 9.27 -30.79 6.57
CA GLY A 724 8.86 -29.67 5.72
C GLY A 724 8.09 -28.61 6.49
N GLY A 725 6.96 -28.16 5.94
CA GLY A 725 6.16 -27.05 6.47
C GLY A 725 5.08 -27.39 7.47
N PHE A 726 4.93 -28.68 7.87
CA PHE A 726 3.96 -29.04 8.92
C PHE A 726 4.35 -28.45 10.27
N GLU A 727 3.38 -28.02 11.04
CA GLU A 727 3.51 -27.52 12.41
C GLU A 727 2.24 -27.82 13.22
N GLN A 728 2.36 -27.86 14.55
CA GLN A 728 1.23 -27.98 15.48
C GLN A 728 0.94 -26.61 16.09
N GLY A 729 -0.34 -26.22 16.13
CA GLY A 729 -0.75 -24.97 16.75
C GLY A 729 -2.15 -24.54 16.37
N PRO A 730 -2.56 -23.35 16.82
CA PRO A 730 -3.84 -22.77 16.41
C PRO A 730 -3.80 -22.33 14.95
N PRO A 731 -4.81 -22.64 14.13
CA PRO A 731 -4.87 -22.21 12.75
C PRO A 731 -5.07 -20.70 12.66
N GLY A 732 -4.38 -20.05 11.70
CA GLY A 732 -4.33 -18.59 11.59
C GLY A 732 -5.48 -17.97 10.79
N GLY A 733 -6.26 -18.76 10.07
CA GLY A 733 -7.35 -18.26 9.21
C GLY A 733 -6.88 -17.47 8.00
N GLN A 734 -5.60 -17.58 7.62
CA GLN A 734 -4.99 -16.88 6.49
C GLN A 734 -4.68 -17.87 5.35
N GLY A 735 -4.60 -17.37 4.12
CA GLY A 735 -4.27 -18.19 2.95
C GLY A 735 -5.29 -19.30 2.65
N GLY A 736 -6.51 -19.21 3.19
CA GLY A 736 -7.54 -20.23 3.07
C GLY A 736 -7.58 -21.25 4.21
N ASP A 737 -6.77 -21.09 5.25
CA ASP A 737 -6.80 -21.91 6.47
C ASP A 737 -8.08 -21.72 7.28
N PRO A 738 -8.43 -22.71 8.14
CA PRO A 738 -9.55 -22.55 9.07
C PRO A 738 -9.25 -21.46 10.10
N LYS A 739 -10.30 -20.73 10.51
CA LYS A 739 -10.21 -19.69 11.55
C LYS A 739 -10.11 -20.25 12.97
N ALA A 740 -10.42 -21.52 13.14
CA ALA A 740 -10.37 -22.23 14.41
C ALA A 740 -10.19 -23.73 14.16
N ALA A 741 -9.66 -24.46 15.12
CA ALA A 741 -9.68 -25.91 15.15
C ALA A 741 -11.12 -26.45 15.09
N TYR A 742 -11.30 -27.67 14.62
CA TYR A 742 -12.60 -28.36 14.66
C TYR A 742 -13.05 -28.62 16.09
N ALA A 743 -12.12 -29.10 16.91
CA ALA A 743 -12.31 -29.27 18.35
C ALA A 743 -11.09 -28.69 19.08
N GLY A 744 -11.27 -28.25 20.32
CA GLY A 744 -10.16 -27.70 21.09
C GLY A 744 -9.62 -26.39 20.54
N SER A 745 -8.28 -26.30 20.39
CA SER A 745 -7.59 -25.06 20.00
C SER A 745 -6.43 -25.24 19.02
N GLU A 746 -5.90 -26.47 18.88
CA GLU A 746 -4.72 -26.74 18.07
C GLU A 746 -5.01 -27.81 16.99
N VAL A 747 -4.27 -27.74 15.89
CA VAL A 747 -4.32 -28.68 14.79
C VAL A 747 -2.90 -29.01 14.31
N PHE A 748 -2.73 -30.05 13.49
CA PHE A 748 -1.56 -30.12 12.61
C PHE A 748 -1.90 -29.52 11.25
N GLY A 749 -1.11 -28.53 10.82
CA GLY A 749 -1.27 -27.90 9.53
C GLY A 749 0.05 -27.54 8.85
N ILE A 750 0.00 -27.18 7.58
CA ILE A 750 1.14 -26.69 6.82
C ILE A 750 1.12 -25.17 6.83
N ASN A 751 2.10 -24.52 7.48
CA ASN A 751 2.21 -23.06 7.56
C ASN A 751 0.91 -22.40 8.04
N LEU A 752 0.51 -22.69 9.27
CA LEU A 752 -0.75 -22.23 9.90
C LEU A 752 -0.97 -20.70 9.88
N ALA A 753 0.01 -19.94 9.42
CA ALA A 753 -0.06 -18.49 9.25
C ALA A 753 -0.18 -18.07 7.77
N GLY A 754 -0.43 -18.97 6.81
CA GLY A 754 -0.54 -18.65 5.40
C GLY A 754 -0.50 -19.87 4.48
N THR A 755 -0.17 -19.66 3.20
CA THR A 755 -0.12 -20.73 2.19
C THR A 755 1.12 -21.62 2.32
N TYR A 756 1.08 -22.84 1.76
CA TYR A 756 2.28 -23.66 1.63
C TYR A 756 3.29 -23.02 0.66
N LYS A 757 4.54 -23.49 0.70
CA LYS A 757 5.61 -22.91 -0.13
C LYS A 757 5.69 -23.57 -1.49
N PRO A 758 6.04 -22.84 -2.58
CA PRO A 758 6.30 -23.43 -3.89
C PRO A 758 7.50 -24.40 -3.84
N LYS A 759 7.51 -25.36 -4.76
CA LYS A 759 8.58 -26.36 -4.90
C LYS A 759 8.95 -27.06 -3.59
N SER A 760 7.95 -27.33 -2.77
CA SER A 760 8.13 -27.88 -1.44
C SER A 760 7.67 -29.34 -1.31
N SER A 761 8.12 -30.00 -0.26
CA SER A 761 7.61 -31.31 0.13
C SER A 761 7.49 -31.37 1.63
N SER A 762 6.26 -31.53 2.10
CA SER A 762 5.92 -31.58 3.52
C SER A 762 5.29 -32.92 3.85
N THR A 763 5.60 -33.48 5.00
CA THR A 763 5.07 -34.76 5.45
C THR A 763 4.87 -34.77 6.96
N LEU A 764 3.67 -35.19 7.38
CA LEU A 764 3.31 -35.47 8.78
C LEU A 764 3.05 -36.96 8.92
N THR A 765 3.76 -37.67 9.81
CA THR A 765 3.68 -39.12 9.96
C THR A 765 3.28 -39.52 11.37
N SER A 766 2.24 -40.34 11.49
CA SER A 766 1.76 -40.84 12.78
C SER A 766 2.76 -41.82 13.43
N PRO A 767 2.68 -42.07 14.74
CA PRO A 767 3.31 -43.21 15.33
C PRO A 767 2.77 -44.54 14.72
N PRO A 768 3.49 -45.65 14.81
CA PRO A 768 2.97 -46.95 14.40
C PRO A 768 1.79 -47.39 15.27
N ILE A 769 0.64 -47.71 14.67
CA ILE A 769 -0.60 -48.03 15.34
C ILE A 769 -0.93 -49.51 15.15
N LYS A 770 -1.08 -50.26 16.25
CA LYS A 770 -1.39 -51.67 16.21
C LYS A 770 -2.84 -51.92 15.79
N THR A 771 -3.04 -52.86 14.85
CA THR A 771 -4.36 -53.18 14.25
C THR A 771 -4.83 -54.58 14.60
N GLN A 772 -4.12 -55.30 15.43
CA GLN A 772 -4.45 -56.69 15.81
C GLN A 772 -5.87 -56.80 16.38
N GLY A 773 -6.60 -57.83 16.01
CA GLY A 773 -7.97 -58.08 16.47
C GLY A 773 -9.05 -57.60 15.51
N PHE A 774 -8.71 -56.90 14.45
CA PHE A 774 -9.72 -56.34 13.52
C PHE A 774 -9.49 -56.83 12.09
N LYS A 775 -10.61 -57.08 11.40
CA LYS A 775 -10.63 -57.47 9.96
C LYS A 775 -10.47 -56.30 9.03
N LYS A 776 -11.00 -55.14 9.48
CA LYS A 776 -10.90 -53.87 8.75
C LYS A 776 -10.44 -52.77 9.67
N VAL A 777 -9.65 -51.89 9.10
CA VAL A 777 -9.14 -50.67 9.79
C VAL A 777 -9.42 -49.47 8.93
N ARG A 778 -9.93 -48.44 9.57
CA ARG A 778 -10.26 -47.20 8.87
C ARG A 778 -9.54 -46.03 9.52
N LEU A 779 -9.21 -45.05 8.70
CA LEU A 779 -8.75 -43.72 9.11
C LEU A 779 -9.96 -42.80 9.09
N GLN A 780 -10.28 -42.19 10.23
CA GLN A 780 -11.31 -41.18 10.37
C GLN A 780 -10.69 -39.92 10.97
N TYR A 781 -10.93 -38.76 10.40
CA TYR A 781 -10.38 -37.51 10.87
C TYR A 781 -11.17 -36.29 10.35
N ARG A 782 -10.86 -35.13 10.87
CA ARG A 782 -11.34 -33.88 10.35
C ARG A 782 -10.30 -33.29 9.42
N ARG A 783 -10.73 -32.94 8.22
CA ARG A 783 -9.93 -32.40 7.13
C ARG A 783 -10.35 -30.97 6.84
N TRP A 784 -9.37 -30.13 6.68
CA TRP A 784 -9.47 -28.88 5.97
C TRP A 784 -8.30 -28.83 5.00
N LEU A 785 -8.53 -28.93 3.71
CA LEU A 785 -7.51 -29.03 2.69
C LEU A 785 -7.73 -27.98 1.61
N GLY A 786 -6.72 -27.14 1.40
CA GLY A 786 -6.59 -26.28 0.25
C GLY A 786 -5.38 -26.70 -0.57
N VAL A 787 -5.55 -27.26 -1.76
CA VAL A 787 -4.46 -27.70 -2.62
C VAL A 787 -4.87 -27.57 -4.08
N GLU A 788 -3.92 -27.21 -4.93
CA GLU A 788 -4.09 -27.17 -6.37
C GLU A 788 -4.46 -28.56 -6.94
N ASP A 789 -5.00 -28.59 -8.17
CA ASP A 789 -5.26 -29.85 -8.89
C ASP A 789 -4.03 -30.78 -8.83
N ALA A 790 -4.26 -32.08 -8.60
CA ALA A 790 -3.15 -33.03 -8.45
C ALA A 790 -2.26 -33.16 -9.69
N HIS A 791 -2.66 -32.59 -10.82
CA HIS A 791 -1.79 -32.45 -11.98
C HIS A 791 -0.53 -31.61 -11.63
N PHE A 792 -0.69 -30.62 -10.76
CA PHE A 792 0.36 -29.69 -10.31
C PHE A 792 0.81 -30.04 -8.89
N ASP A 793 -0.10 -30.00 -7.90
CA ASP A 793 0.21 -30.18 -6.49
C ASP A 793 -0.44 -31.43 -5.91
N GLN A 794 0.34 -32.33 -5.36
CA GLN A 794 -0.14 -33.62 -4.90
C GLN A 794 -0.28 -33.65 -3.37
N ALA A 795 -1.52 -33.66 -2.88
CA ALA A 795 -1.86 -34.03 -1.51
C ALA A 795 -2.17 -35.53 -1.44
N THR A 796 -1.40 -36.29 -0.69
CA THR A 796 -1.50 -37.76 -0.63
C THR A 796 -1.55 -38.24 0.82
N ILE A 797 -2.41 -39.20 1.12
CA ILE A 797 -2.37 -39.98 2.34
C ILE A 797 -1.73 -41.32 2.04
N LEU A 798 -0.64 -41.60 2.74
CA LEU A 798 0.10 -42.84 2.64
C LEU A 798 -0.13 -43.68 3.91
N VAL A 799 -0.31 -45.00 3.74
CA VAL A 799 -0.36 -45.95 4.86
C VAL A 799 0.72 -46.99 4.63
N ASN A 800 1.71 -47.01 5.53
CA ASN A 800 2.94 -47.79 5.35
C ASN A 800 3.58 -47.63 3.97
N GLY A 801 3.49 -46.38 3.42
CA GLY A 801 4.03 -46.07 2.06
C GLY A 801 3.12 -46.38 0.89
N LEU A 802 1.96 -47.01 1.09
CA LEU A 802 0.95 -47.23 0.07
C LEU A 802 -0.03 -46.06 0.05
N ALA A 803 -0.30 -45.48 -1.13
CA ALA A 803 -1.26 -44.39 -1.26
C ALA A 803 -2.67 -44.92 -0.99
N ALA A 804 -3.31 -44.37 0.05
CA ALA A 804 -4.69 -44.69 0.40
C ALA A 804 -5.68 -43.63 -0.13
N TRP A 805 -5.22 -42.39 -0.32
CA TRP A 805 -6.02 -41.31 -0.90
C TRP A 805 -5.11 -40.26 -1.58
N ARG A 806 -5.65 -39.57 -2.58
CA ARG A 806 -5.04 -38.42 -3.25
C ARG A 806 -6.12 -37.41 -3.63
N ASN A 807 -5.74 -36.11 -3.72
CA ASN A 807 -6.62 -35.10 -4.32
C ASN A 807 -6.89 -35.40 -5.79
N LEU A 808 -7.93 -34.77 -6.34
CA LEU A 808 -8.36 -34.98 -7.72
C LEU A 808 -7.26 -34.52 -8.69
N ASP A 809 -6.93 -35.41 -9.65
CA ASP A 809 -6.18 -35.09 -10.85
C ASP A 809 -7.18 -34.99 -12.01
N SER A 810 -7.39 -33.78 -12.52
CA SER A 810 -8.35 -33.55 -13.59
C SER A 810 -7.91 -34.12 -14.93
N ASN A 811 -6.64 -34.56 -15.05
CA ASN A 811 -6.01 -35.02 -16.30
C ASN A 811 -6.05 -33.98 -17.43
N MET A 812 -6.15 -32.73 -17.09
CA MET A 812 -6.39 -31.68 -18.05
C MET A 812 -5.08 -30.97 -18.41
N GLY A 813 -4.51 -31.32 -19.51
CA GLY A 813 -3.62 -30.44 -20.24
C GLY A 813 -4.33 -29.16 -20.76
N ASP A 814 -5.59 -28.90 -20.32
CA ASP A 814 -6.41 -27.78 -20.69
C ASP A 814 -7.23 -27.30 -19.49
N ALA A 815 -6.87 -26.17 -18.96
CA ALA A 815 -7.72 -25.01 -18.56
C ALA A 815 -8.92 -25.21 -17.64
N SER A 816 -9.21 -26.33 -17.01
CA SER A 816 -10.15 -26.39 -15.91
C SER A 816 -9.50 -27.01 -14.69
N ASN A 817 -8.75 -26.20 -13.98
CA ASN A 817 -8.09 -26.59 -12.76
C ASN A 817 -9.14 -26.76 -11.67
N MET A 818 -9.43 -28.00 -11.29
CA MET A 818 -10.31 -28.28 -10.17
C MET A 818 -9.51 -28.28 -8.88
N GLN A 819 -9.35 -27.11 -8.33
CA GLN A 819 -8.68 -26.95 -7.05
C GLN A 819 -9.47 -27.65 -5.94
N HIS A 820 -8.78 -28.38 -5.07
CA HIS A 820 -9.40 -28.96 -3.88
C HIS A 820 -9.41 -27.91 -2.78
N ARG A 821 -10.58 -27.37 -2.47
CA ARG A 821 -10.73 -26.31 -1.46
C ARG A 821 -11.85 -26.63 -0.48
N ASP A 822 -11.50 -27.02 0.73
CA ASP A 822 -12.47 -27.10 1.83
C ASP A 822 -12.70 -25.70 2.42
N LEU A 823 -13.96 -25.28 2.53
CA LEU A 823 -14.39 -24.05 3.19
C LEU A 823 -15.00 -24.31 4.56
N GLU A 824 -14.97 -25.55 5.00
CA GLU A 824 -15.46 -26.04 6.26
C GLU A 824 -14.70 -27.30 6.67
N TRP A 825 -14.69 -27.62 7.97
CA TRP A 825 -14.12 -28.85 8.46
C TRP A 825 -14.96 -30.07 7.97
N ARG A 826 -14.29 -30.97 7.23
CA ARG A 826 -14.89 -32.13 6.62
C ARG A 826 -14.56 -33.41 7.37
N PHE A 827 -15.57 -34.25 7.67
CA PHE A 827 -15.30 -35.61 8.08
C PHE A 827 -14.79 -36.41 6.87
N HIS A 828 -13.65 -37.07 7.04
CA HIS A 828 -13.06 -37.90 6.01
C HIS A 828 -12.81 -39.29 6.53
N ASP A 829 -13.30 -40.30 5.83
CA ASP A 829 -13.24 -41.71 6.21
C ASP A 829 -12.59 -42.52 5.09
N ILE A 830 -11.53 -43.24 5.39
CA ILE A 830 -10.76 -44.00 4.42
C ILE A 830 -10.54 -45.43 4.92
N ASP A 831 -10.81 -46.44 4.07
CA ASP A 831 -10.43 -47.82 4.35
C ASP A 831 -8.92 -47.97 4.18
N ILE A 832 -8.19 -48.16 5.27
CA ILE A 832 -6.74 -48.33 5.29
C ILE A 832 -6.29 -49.77 5.51
N THR A 833 -7.23 -50.72 5.49
CA THR A 833 -6.95 -52.15 5.62
C THR A 833 -5.89 -52.66 4.63
N PRO A 834 -5.83 -52.23 3.36
CA PRO A 834 -4.80 -52.69 2.41
C PRO A 834 -3.39 -52.27 2.78
N GLY A 835 -3.23 -51.22 3.66
CA GLY A 835 -1.96 -50.72 4.09
C GLY A 835 -1.43 -51.40 5.38
N ILE A 836 -2.10 -52.44 5.93
CA ILE A 836 -1.63 -53.09 7.13
C ILE A 836 -0.37 -53.93 6.82
N VAL A 837 0.69 -53.68 7.55
CA VAL A 837 1.95 -54.44 7.50
C VAL A 837 2.32 -54.91 8.91
N ASP A 838 2.54 -56.22 9.08
CA ASP A 838 2.93 -56.83 10.36
C ASP A 838 1.97 -56.47 11.52
N GLY A 839 0.66 -56.37 11.21
CA GLY A 839 -0.36 -56.04 12.23
C GLY A 839 -0.34 -54.60 12.71
N ALA A 840 0.23 -53.69 11.99
CA ALA A 840 0.25 -52.26 12.28
C ALA A 840 0.06 -51.40 11.02
N VAL A 841 -0.38 -50.18 11.26
CA VAL A 841 -0.43 -49.12 10.24
C VAL A 841 0.32 -47.89 10.72
N GLN A 842 0.95 -47.17 9.78
CA GLN A 842 1.50 -45.86 9.98
C GLN A 842 0.98 -44.95 8.90
N VAL A 843 0.30 -43.87 9.28
CA VAL A 843 -0.36 -42.93 8.36
C VAL A 843 0.53 -41.74 8.14
N ALA A 844 0.71 -41.34 6.90
CA ALA A 844 1.44 -40.11 6.56
C ALA A 844 0.61 -39.21 5.63
N TYR A 845 0.47 -37.96 6.00
CA TYR A 845 -0.06 -36.88 5.16
C TYR A 845 1.11 -36.26 4.44
N GLN A 846 1.09 -36.24 3.12
CA GLN A 846 2.13 -35.65 2.30
C GLN A 846 1.54 -34.58 1.39
N LEU A 847 2.25 -33.47 1.19
CA LEU A 847 1.99 -32.48 0.17
C LEU A 847 3.27 -32.21 -0.60
N ARG A 848 3.19 -32.21 -1.93
CA ARG A 848 4.27 -31.81 -2.84
C ARG A 848 3.74 -30.76 -3.76
N SER A 849 4.42 -29.63 -3.81
CA SER A 849 4.03 -28.49 -4.65
C SER A 849 5.03 -28.26 -5.78
N ASP A 850 4.54 -27.73 -6.88
CA ASP A 850 5.33 -27.18 -7.98
C ASP A 850 5.68 -25.69 -7.75
N GLU A 851 5.81 -24.88 -8.79
CA GLU A 851 6.14 -23.46 -8.72
C GLU A 851 4.91 -22.53 -8.89
N GLY A 852 3.74 -23.11 -9.01
CA GLY A 852 2.49 -22.43 -9.31
C GLY A 852 1.73 -21.93 -8.07
N LEU A 853 0.41 -22.02 -8.12
CA LEU A 853 -0.52 -21.51 -7.11
C LEU A 853 -0.37 -22.19 -5.74
N GLU A 854 -0.15 -21.42 -4.68
CA GLU A 854 -0.10 -21.89 -3.30
C GLU A 854 -1.41 -21.62 -2.58
N LEU A 855 -1.96 -22.65 -1.92
CA LEU A 855 -3.19 -22.60 -1.12
C LEU A 855 -2.89 -22.95 0.35
N ALA A 856 -3.95 -23.14 1.17
CA ALA A 856 -3.85 -23.43 2.61
C ALA A 856 -2.97 -24.65 2.95
N GLY A 857 -2.98 -25.69 2.13
CA GLY A 857 -2.36 -26.97 2.44
C GLY A 857 -3.25 -27.85 3.31
N TRP A 858 -2.61 -28.82 3.99
CA TRP A 858 -3.28 -29.69 4.93
C TRP A 858 -3.50 -28.98 6.27
N ASN A 859 -4.73 -29.08 6.80
CA ASN A 859 -5.04 -28.96 8.22
C ASN A 859 -5.78 -30.23 8.65
N VAL A 860 -5.32 -30.87 9.71
CA VAL A 860 -5.80 -32.16 10.23
C VAL A 860 -6.16 -32.02 11.69
N ASP A 861 -7.34 -32.49 12.06
CA ASP A 861 -7.82 -32.49 13.43
C ASP A 861 -8.61 -33.78 13.73
N GLU A 862 -8.81 -34.13 15.02
CA GLU A 862 -9.58 -35.27 15.45
C GLU A 862 -9.18 -36.60 14.73
N PHE A 863 -7.89 -36.84 14.64
CA PHE A 863 -7.34 -38.01 13.97
C PHE A 863 -7.66 -39.28 14.75
N CYS A 864 -8.29 -40.28 14.10
CA CYS A 864 -8.53 -41.60 14.68
C CYS A 864 -8.25 -42.72 13.67
N VAL A 865 -7.49 -43.71 14.07
CA VAL A 865 -7.49 -45.02 13.45
C VAL A 865 -8.43 -45.94 14.22
N VAL A 866 -9.39 -46.51 13.52
CA VAL A 866 -10.45 -47.32 14.14
C VAL A 866 -10.53 -48.71 13.53
N GLY A 867 -10.82 -49.69 14.35
CA GLY A 867 -11.10 -51.07 13.94
C GLY A 867 -12.59 -51.27 13.70
N VAL A 868 -12.91 -52.02 12.62
CA VAL A 868 -14.26 -52.41 12.24
C VAL A 868 -14.33 -53.92 12.17
N ASN A 869 -15.45 -54.52 12.57
CA ASN A 869 -15.66 -55.96 12.55
C ASN A 869 -14.51 -56.66 13.33
N PRO A 870 -14.49 -56.61 14.66
CA PRO A 870 -13.47 -57.30 15.45
C PRO A 870 -13.39 -58.76 15.01
N LEU A 871 -12.19 -59.27 14.89
CA LEU A 871 -11.98 -60.71 14.77
C LEU A 871 -12.77 -61.38 15.90
N ALA A 872 -13.56 -62.43 15.57
CA ALA A 872 -14.25 -63.15 16.63
C ALA A 872 -13.29 -63.42 17.75
N GLN A 873 -13.57 -62.87 18.93
CA GLN A 873 -12.71 -63.17 20.07
C GLN A 873 -12.62 -64.69 20.19
N SER A 874 -11.41 -65.23 20.27
CA SER A 874 -11.22 -66.57 20.75
C SER A 874 -12.00 -66.73 22.03
N SER A 875 -12.96 -67.62 22.04
CA SER A 875 -13.69 -67.92 23.28
C SER A 875 -12.92 -68.88 24.09
N CYS A 876 -12.10 -68.32 25.02
CA CYS A 876 -11.42 -69.12 26.02
C CYS A 876 -12.37 -70.15 26.65
N GLY A 877 -11.99 -71.43 26.61
CA GLY A 877 -12.77 -72.52 27.18
C GLY A 877 -13.74 -73.21 26.17
N ASP A 878 -13.57 -72.97 24.83
CA ASP A 878 -14.37 -73.68 23.81
C ASP A 878 -13.75 -74.97 23.28
N GLY A 879 -12.59 -75.34 23.78
CA GLY A 879 -11.86 -76.58 23.43
C GLY A 879 -11.03 -76.48 22.19
N LYS A 880 -10.77 -75.19 21.69
CA LYS A 880 -9.88 -74.94 20.54
C LYS A 880 -8.91 -73.82 20.89
N GLN A 881 -7.65 -74.13 20.87
CA GLN A 881 -6.65 -73.05 21.02
C GLN A 881 -6.69 -72.16 19.81
N ASP A 882 -7.28 -70.99 19.97
CA ASP A 882 -7.40 -69.98 18.90
C ASP A 882 -6.09 -69.09 18.87
N PRO A 883 -5.82 -68.37 17.77
CA PRO A 883 -4.70 -67.44 17.68
C PRO A 883 -4.81 -66.32 18.73
N GLY A 884 -3.93 -66.30 19.69
CA GLY A 884 -3.89 -65.34 20.81
C GLY A 884 -4.07 -66.01 22.17
N GLU A 885 -4.40 -67.27 22.22
CA GLU A 885 -4.50 -68.07 23.45
C GLU A 885 -3.21 -68.88 23.70
N ALA A 886 -2.73 -68.82 24.95
CA ALA A 886 -1.57 -69.58 25.36
C ALA A 886 -1.95 -71.08 25.56
N CYS A 887 -3.24 -71.34 25.90
CA CYS A 887 -3.87 -72.66 26.08
C CYS A 887 -5.38 -72.57 25.95
N ASP A 888 -6.05 -73.68 25.72
CA ASP A 888 -7.52 -73.86 25.89
C ASP A 888 -7.76 -75.31 26.27
N ASP A 889 -8.40 -75.58 27.44
CA ASP A 889 -8.71 -76.90 27.95
C ASP A 889 -10.23 -77.27 27.92
N GLY A 890 -10.97 -76.43 27.24
CA GLY A 890 -12.40 -76.62 26.96
C GLY A 890 -13.32 -76.16 28.09
N ASN A 891 -12.78 -75.37 29.07
CA ASN A 891 -13.57 -74.77 30.09
C ASN A 891 -12.88 -73.50 30.65
N GLN A 892 -13.57 -72.79 31.59
CA GLN A 892 -13.03 -71.53 32.18
C GLN A 892 -12.72 -71.70 33.68
N GLN A 893 -12.46 -72.92 34.13
CA GLN A 893 -12.15 -73.13 35.52
C GLN A 893 -10.64 -73.06 35.75
N PRO A 894 -10.14 -72.27 36.71
CA PRO A 894 -8.74 -72.23 37.01
C PRO A 894 -8.31 -73.47 37.80
N GLY A 895 -7.13 -74.05 37.54
CA GLY A 895 -6.52 -75.10 38.29
C GLY A 895 -6.48 -76.48 37.57
N ASP A 896 -6.80 -76.56 36.31
CA ASP A 896 -6.85 -77.78 35.49
C ASP A 896 -6.02 -77.68 34.14
N GLY A 897 -5.22 -76.59 34.02
CA GLY A 897 -4.24 -76.45 32.92
C GLY A 897 -4.28 -75.11 32.19
N CYS A 898 -5.45 -74.47 32.18
CA CYS A 898 -5.64 -73.16 31.54
C CYS A 898 -6.54 -72.28 32.44
N ASP A 899 -6.12 -71.03 32.65
CA ASP A 899 -6.91 -70.08 33.39
C ASP A 899 -8.12 -69.54 32.59
N ALA A 900 -9.09 -68.89 33.26
CA ALA A 900 -10.25 -68.30 32.62
C ALA A 900 -9.98 -67.23 31.56
N THR A 901 -8.69 -66.91 31.34
CA THR A 901 -8.19 -65.96 30.36
C THR A 901 -7.25 -66.59 29.37
N CYS A 902 -7.26 -67.90 29.29
CA CYS A 902 -6.44 -68.75 28.35
C CYS A 902 -4.92 -68.54 28.48
N ASN A 903 -4.44 -68.31 29.68
CA ASN A 903 -3.03 -68.43 30.03
C ASN A 903 -2.72 -69.79 30.65
N SER A 904 -1.59 -70.42 30.28
CA SER A 904 -1.15 -71.65 30.94
C SER A 904 -0.89 -71.41 32.40
N GLU A 905 -1.53 -72.25 33.26
CA GLU A 905 -1.26 -72.24 34.72
C GLU A 905 0.06 -72.96 35.04
N GLY A 906 1.05 -72.16 35.44
CA GLY A 906 2.35 -72.71 35.84
C GLY A 906 2.24 -73.29 37.25
N GLU A 907 2.88 -74.46 37.47
CA GLU A 907 3.01 -75.08 38.81
C GLU A 907 3.68 -74.12 39.79
N ASP A 908 2.91 -73.77 40.92
CA ASP A 908 3.47 -73.01 42.05
C ASP A 908 4.44 -73.78 42.93
N PRO A 909 5.55 -73.17 43.32
CA PRO A 909 6.29 -73.73 44.51
C PRO A 909 5.69 -73.17 45.83
N PRO A 910 5.76 -74.00 46.95
CA PRO A 910 4.86 -73.77 48.05
C PRO A 910 5.17 -72.60 48.99
N THR A 911 4.12 -72.09 49.51
CA THR A 911 3.91 -71.04 50.51
C THR A 911 4.74 -71.17 51.80
N THR A 912 5.18 -70.04 52.38
CA THR A 912 5.10 -69.85 53.88
C THR A 912 4.98 -68.36 54.23
N GLY A 913 3.96 -68.02 54.99
CA GLY A 913 4.03 -67.05 56.08
C GLY A 913 3.25 -65.76 55.89
N GLU A 914 2.07 -65.76 56.42
CA GLU A 914 1.22 -64.57 56.82
C GLU A 914 1.85 -63.68 57.89
N PRO A 915 1.18 -62.70 58.48
CA PRO A 915 0.62 -61.47 57.97
C PRO A 915 1.06 -60.19 58.75
N THR A 916 0.64 -59.06 58.47
CA THR A 916 0.00 -58.07 59.38
C THR A 916 -0.06 -56.62 58.71
N THR A 917 -1.22 -56.15 58.65
CA THR A 917 -1.86 -54.92 59.17
C THR A 917 -1.07 -53.61 59.19
N GLY A 918 -1.68 -52.53 58.73
CA GLY A 918 -1.57 -51.19 59.31
C GLY A 918 -1.60 -50.06 58.35
N ALA A 919 -2.65 -49.53 58.20
CA ALA A 919 -3.27 -48.18 58.18
C ALA A 919 -2.32 -46.99 58.25
N SER A 920 -2.79 -46.05 57.50
CA SER A 920 -2.98 -44.59 57.75
C SER A 920 -1.76 -43.66 57.76
N ASP A 921 -2.12 -42.66 57.02
CA ASP A 921 -2.09 -41.20 57.33
C ASP A 921 -0.84 -40.35 57.05
N SER A 922 -1.14 -39.43 56.20
CA SER A 922 -1.01 -37.98 56.26
C SER A 922 0.36 -37.32 56.48
N SER A 923 0.46 -36.29 55.69
CA SER A 923 0.87 -34.90 55.96
C SER A 923 2.29 -34.48 55.74
N ASP A 924 2.34 -33.46 54.93
CA ASP A 924 3.03 -32.16 55.09
C ASP A 924 4.51 -32.10 55.38
N GLY A 925 5.15 -31.22 54.72
CA GLY A 925 6.34 -30.56 55.21
C GLY A 925 7.32 -30.04 54.17
N GLU A 926 7.07 -28.84 53.77
CA GLU A 926 7.94 -27.70 53.43
C GLU A 926 9.43 -27.78 53.73
N VAL A 927 10.16 -27.04 52.89
CA VAL A 927 11.25 -26.06 53.17
C VAL A 927 12.70 -26.48 53.00
N GLY A 928 13.41 -25.65 52.25
CA GLY A 928 14.79 -25.25 52.43
C GLY A 928 15.71 -25.67 51.27
N ASP A 929 16.10 -24.84 50.47
CA ASP A 929 16.95 -23.61 50.44
C ASP A 929 18.44 -23.91 50.32
N ASP A 930 19.12 -23.06 49.58
CA ASP A 930 20.57 -22.85 49.42
C ASP A 930 21.32 -23.84 48.48
N GLY A 931 21.96 -23.42 47.47
CA GLY A 931 22.82 -22.28 47.26
C GLY A 931 23.93 -22.65 46.29
N ASP A 932 24.29 -21.65 45.54
CA ASP A 932 25.65 -21.40 45.03
C ASP A 932 26.14 -22.06 43.75
N GLY A 933 26.34 -21.24 42.77
CA GLY A 933 27.62 -20.74 42.31
C GLY A 933 28.31 -21.56 41.21
N GLY A 934 28.41 -20.99 40.03
CA GLY A 934 29.36 -21.45 39.03
C GLY A 934 29.21 -20.80 37.66
N GLN A 935 29.81 -19.64 37.53
CA GLN A 935 30.13 -18.93 36.32
C GLN A 935 31.23 -19.67 35.56
N LEU A 936 31.23 -19.53 34.22
CA LEU A 936 32.33 -19.55 33.22
C LEU A 936 31.85 -20.29 31.97
N ASP A 937 32.06 -19.96 30.75
CA ASP A 937 32.71 -18.87 30.02
C ASP A 937 32.24 -18.96 28.57
N ASP A 938 32.32 -17.82 27.88
CA ASP A 938 32.29 -17.64 26.47
C ASP A 938 33.08 -18.69 25.68
N ASP A 939 32.51 -19.12 24.57
CA ASP A 939 33.28 -19.28 23.33
C ASP A 939 32.37 -19.14 22.10
N GLY A 940 32.65 -18.09 21.37
CA GLY A 940 32.08 -17.79 20.10
C GLY A 940 32.54 -18.73 19.00
N CYS A 941 31.64 -19.04 18.11
CA CYS A 941 31.98 -19.59 16.80
C CYS A 941 31.43 -18.69 15.70
N SER A 942 32.33 -17.90 15.12
CA SER A 942 32.16 -17.23 13.85
C SER A 942 32.26 -18.26 12.73
N CYS A 943 31.28 -18.34 11.87
CA CYS A 943 31.42 -18.98 10.56
C CYS A 943 31.55 -17.90 9.47
N ARG A 944 32.69 -17.91 8.86
CA ARG A 944 33.04 -17.19 7.62
C ARG A 944 32.25 -17.76 6.46
N SER A 945 31.77 -16.83 5.64
CA SER A 945 31.42 -17.04 4.25
C SER A 945 32.65 -17.38 3.43
N ASP A 946 32.60 -18.44 2.66
CA ASP A 946 33.46 -18.61 1.48
C ASP A 946 32.59 -18.61 0.24
N ASP A 947 32.91 -17.63 -0.62
CA ASP A 947 32.47 -17.51 -1.98
C ASP A 947 33.00 -18.69 -2.81
N ASP A 948 32.12 -19.32 -3.59
CA ASP A 948 32.42 -19.89 -4.89
C ASP A 948 31.10 -20.33 -5.55
N ALA A 949 30.55 -19.51 -6.42
CA ALA A 949 29.49 -19.87 -7.34
C ALA A 949 30.06 -19.93 -8.77
N PRO A 950 29.89 -21.04 -9.48
CA PRO A 950 30.20 -21.10 -10.91
C PRO A 950 29.10 -20.40 -11.74
N PRO A 951 29.41 -19.93 -12.95
CA PRO A 951 28.46 -19.18 -13.76
C PRO A 951 27.33 -20.08 -14.26
N ILE A 952 26.11 -19.69 -13.95
CA ILE A 952 24.89 -20.30 -14.49
C ILE A 952 24.76 -19.88 -15.96
N ALA A 953 24.84 -20.84 -16.82
CA ALA A 953 24.47 -20.69 -18.23
C ALA A 953 22.97 -20.38 -18.31
N ALA A 954 22.63 -19.30 -19.00
CA ALA A 954 21.29 -18.94 -19.35
C ALA A 954 20.63 -20.07 -20.15
N LEU A 955 19.70 -20.78 -19.55
CA LEU A 955 18.73 -21.61 -20.25
C LEU A 955 17.53 -20.72 -20.54
N GLY A 956 17.40 -20.34 -21.81
CA GLY A 956 16.26 -19.63 -22.32
C GLY A 956 14.99 -20.47 -22.13
N LEU A 957 14.09 -20.02 -21.28
CA LEU A 957 12.71 -20.46 -21.30
C LEU A 957 12.03 -19.78 -22.49
N GLY A 958 11.80 -20.57 -23.52
CA GLY A 958 10.95 -20.13 -24.61
C GLY A 958 9.50 -20.05 -24.13
N LEU A 959 8.99 -18.84 -24.00
CA LEU A 959 7.56 -18.60 -23.85
C LEU A 959 6.87 -19.02 -25.17
N LEU A 960 6.10 -20.09 -25.10
CA LEU A 960 5.16 -20.45 -26.14
C LEU A 960 3.99 -19.44 -26.08
N VAL A 961 4.00 -18.48 -26.98
CA VAL A 961 2.81 -17.65 -27.24
C VAL A 961 1.79 -18.55 -27.92
N LEU A 962 0.85 -19.10 -27.16
CA LEU A 962 -0.31 -19.79 -27.68
C LEU A 962 -1.28 -18.75 -28.25
N ALA A 963 -1.16 -18.50 -29.53
CA ALA A 963 -2.16 -17.77 -30.27
C ALA A 963 -3.45 -18.59 -30.33
N PHE A 964 -4.45 -18.22 -29.54
CA PHE A 964 -5.80 -18.77 -29.65
C PHE A 964 -6.42 -18.36 -30.99
N ARG A 965 -6.33 -19.22 -31.96
CA ARG A 965 -7.18 -19.15 -33.15
C ARG A 965 -8.57 -19.66 -32.79
N ARG A 966 -9.50 -18.76 -32.55
CA ARG A 966 -10.94 -19.08 -32.53
C ARG A 966 -11.37 -19.66 -33.85
N ARG A 967 -11.82 -20.94 -33.86
CA ARG A 967 -12.58 -21.50 -34.96
C ARG A 967 -13.98 -20.89 -34.99
N PRO A 968 -14.48 -20.42 -36.15
CA PRO A 968 -15.85 -19.94 -36.22
C PRO A 968 -16.82 -21.09 -36.04
N ARG A 969 -17.74 -21.00 -35.08
CA ARG A 969 -18.89 -21.92 -34.99
C ARG A 969 -19.83 -21.66 -36.17
N ALA A 970 -20.10 -22.66 -36.92
CA ALA A 970 -21.10 -22.65 -37.97
C ALA A 970 -22.49 -22.45 -37.37
N THR A 971 -23.18 -21.40 -37.78
CA THR A 971 -24.58 -21.19 -37.52
C THR A 971 -25.39 -22.16 -38.38
N SER A 972 -26.06 -23.11 -37.77
CA SER A 972 -27.17 -23.85 -38.41
C SER A 972 -28.47 -23.12 -38.10
N ARG A 973 -29.07 -22.52 -39.13
CA ARG A 973 -30.47 -22.12 -39.14
C ARG A 973 -31.34 -23.40 -39.21
N ALA A 974 -32.30 -23.53 -38.38
CA ALA A 974 -33.67 -23.96 -38.65
C ALA A 974 -34.58 -23.43 -37.55
#